data_61ae2bf049c014f34b00ccef54e7dc16
#
_entry.id   61ae2bf049c014f34b00ccef54e7dc16
#
_cell.length_a   1.000
_cell.length_b   1.000
_cell.length_c   1.000
_cell.angle_alpha   90.00
_cell.angle_beta   90.00
_cell.angle_gamma   90.00
#
_symmetry.space_group_name_H-M   'P 1'
#
loop_
_entity.id
_entity.type
_entity.pdbx_description
1 polymer ?
#
loop_
_entity_poly.entity_id
_entity_poly.type
_entity_poly.pdbx_seq_one_letter_code
_entity_poly.pdbx_strand_id
1 'polypeptide(L)'
;MMRKIRILSALLTVLMVFGAFGTFMVPTADAAEPVVRAPISDDDQKRMEDMELYLTSPNGQYELYMDAATGNFAYVCVPTGSVSFSTPSVSGRNTSAYKATVLLSYKSRTGYYNNSVTTLNSFDNASELGQVIIKRIKNGVRVEYTLGEEPTVYYIPIVIDKDRFEELILNKITVARDKSIVTVRYNLYDVTGLDPNSEKYKGYVAACPQCVNGPVYMLNSSVEATSSAAKNIAGVLEKYTDYSYEEYQYDTTKHNVEGTVGKTAVFRMALEYKLDDSGLSVSLPGESLAFDADAYTITAVDILPYFDAADKQQSGYAFVPDGSGAIIEFEDALYQGKILTIQNNLYGIDYATHVLKGSTREVFRLPVFGLVKDDAETGAREGFVAIITEGEAMGSITARCEGTSSGKVHAAWATLNPFVTDQYNLNYGANFPITLVSDRRYTGDFTVKFIMLQDEEKIAAAGLTDTYRASYVGMADAYRDYLLDLGVLSDLTTETSIPLFIETFGSVKYDDKILSFPVEIDLPLTTFEDVQSMWQRLHDEAGIDNVSFILTGFANGGIMRQKYPSSLKWTSALGGKSGLKDLVTFAQANSFDIYPNFDFLYSQNRNSSGLSYKHHAGRMIDNRYITKREYNPATQTFSMSNSTGVSITAAAYDELYSKLLKQYSKYEFTAISVMTLGTGLNSDFNDDAPYNRENSKMFTEQVLERMASDYKVLVSGGNSYTLPYASVIVELPTDSSLLLAGSESVPFVGMVLHGYKTATGEILNTAGDTDYAVMKAIENGVGAYFQLSYQNVHHLKDYVYLSQYYAVDFQNWYEEMVEIYNEINNNIGSLQNVLITNHEFLAGTRIVTEEELEAGIDYVTEVDNRIAHVEYGNNTSFILNYNYNFGVKVEYKGMEISIPELCYVKIVEDNGIYVSNFGGDKLITVRYNGTTYTIGAGETVQIY
;
A
#
# COMPACT_ATOMS: atom_id res chain seq x y z
N MET A 1 23.65 36.73 10.11
CA MET A 1 23.84 37.41 8.82
C MET A 1 25.28 37.33 8.26
N MET A 2 26.33 37.15 9.10
CA MET A 2 27.73 37.06 8.61
C MET A 2 28.20 35.65 8.17
N ARG A 3 27.44 34.54 8.45
CA ARG A 3 27.83 33.22 8.02
C ARG A 3 27.36 32.87 6.60
N LYS A 4 26.32 33.52 6.07
CA LYS A 4 25.84 33.31 4.69
C LYS A 4 26.68 33.98 3.61
N ILE A 5 27.47 35.00 3.98
CA ILE A 5 28.34 35.72 3.03
C ILE A 5 29.65 34.95 2.75
N ARG A 6 30.10 34.09 3.68
CA ARG A 6 31.34 33.29 3.48
C ARG A 6 31.14 32.04 2.61
N ILE A 7 29.92 31.53 2.51
CA ILE A 7 29.61 30.37 1.64
C ILE A 7 29.45 30.83 0.18
N LEU A 8 28.90 32.01 -0.05
CA LEU A 8 28.76 32.54 -1.40
C LEU A 8 30.11 32.97 -2.02
N SER A 9 31.07 33.38 -1.22
CA SER A 9 32.42 33.73 -1.73
C SER A 9 33.29 32.52 -2.03
N ALA A 10 33.07 31.38 -1.35
CA ALA A 10 33.76 30.13 -1.62
C ALA A 10 33.25 29.46 -2.90
N LEU A 11 31.93 29.55 -3.21
CA LEU A 11 31.38 29.05 -4.48
C LEU A 11 31.80 29.89 -5.70
N LEU A 12 31.98 31.23 -5.55
CA LEU A 12 32.44 32.04 -6.67
C LEU A 12 33.95 31.87 -6.95
N THR A 13 34.75 31.50 -5.96
CA THR A 13 36.19 31.25 -6.16
C THR A 13 36.47 29.89 -6.82
N VAL A 14 35.60 28.90 -6.62
CA VAL A 14 35.69 27.61 -7.30
C VAL A 14 35.25 27.70 -8.79
N LEU A 15 34.34 28.63 -9.10
CA LEU A 15 33.90 28.87 -10.50
C LEU A 15 34.91 29.70 -11.32
N MET A 16 35.85 30.43 -10.69
CA MET A 16 36.85 31.19 -11.42
C MET A 16 38.20 30.50 -11.66
N VAL A 17 38.46 29.36 -11.03
CA VAL A 17 39.69 28.56 -11.24
C VAL A 17 39.56 27.53 -12.34
N PHE A 18 38.34 27.21 -12.84
CA PHE A 18 38.11 26.31 -13.97
C PHE A 18 37.91 27.01 -15.33
N GLY A 19 38.14 28.33 -15.41
CA GLY A 19 37.93 29.15 -16.60
C GLY A 19 39.18 29.36 -17.51
N ALA A 20 40.28 28.66 -17.28
CA ALA A 20 41.48 28.81 -18.16
C ALA A 20 42.17 27.47 -18.33
N PHE A 21 42.04 26.92 -19.47
CA PHE A 21 42.64 25.77 -20.13
C PHE A 21 41.71 24.57 -20.40
N GLY A 22 41.35 24.48 -21.63
CA GLY A 22 40.82 23.27 -22.25
C GLY A 22 39.58 23.59 -23.07
N THR A 23 39.72 23.67 -24.36
CA THR A 23 38.64 23.37 -25.27
C THR A 23 38.25 21.92 -25.00
N PHE A 24 37.30 21.74 -24.05
CA PHE A 24 36.55 20.50 -23.98
C PHE A 24 35.72 20.46 -25.27
N MET A 25 36.05 19.57 -26.16
CA MET A 25 35.05 19.03 -27.08
C MET A 25 33.92 18.54 -26.18
N VAL A 26 32.81 19.28 -26.20
CA VAL A 26 31.53 18.70 -25.81
C VAL A 26 31.40 17.49 -26.74
N PRO A 27 31.29 16.24 -26.21
CA PRO A 27 30.89 15.19 -27.08
C PRO A 27 29.57 15.68 -27.66
N THR A 28 29.47 15.84 -28.94
CA THR A 28 28.19 15.91 -29.63
C THR A 28 27.48 14.67 -29.13
N ALA A 29 26.41 14.83 -28.33
CA ALA A 29 25.51 13.73 -28.12
C ALA A 29 25.24 13.18 -29.51
N ASP A 30 25.62 11.94 -29.75
CA ASP A 30 25.19 11.23 -30.95
C ASP A 30 23.70 11.47 -31.01
N ALA A 31 23.23 12.05 -32.11
CA ALA A 31 21.81 12.22 -32.33
C ALA A 31 21.25 10.80 -32.25
N ALA A 32 20.41 10.55 -31.22
CA ALA A 32 19.78 9.27 -31.05
C ALA A 32 19.19 8.87 -32.42
N GLU A 33 19.44 7.65 -32.86
CA GLU A 33 18.83 7.17 -34.10
C GLU A 33 17.32 7.39 -34.01
N PRO A 34 16.66 7.89 -35.06
CA PRO A 34 15.24 8.15 -35.01
C PRO A 34 14.51 6.84 -34.72
N VAL A 35 13.70 6.85 -33.66
CA VAL A 35 12.87 5.71 -33.25
C VAL A 35 11.99 5.30 -34.46
N VAL A 36 12.08 4.05 -34.87
CA VAL A 36 11.26 3.50 -35.96
C VAL A 36 9.84 3.28 -35.40
N ARG A 37 8.85 3.91 -36.01
CA ARG A 37 7.46 3.75 -35.64
C ARG A 37 6.88 2.45 -36.18
N ALA A 38 6.41 1.57 -35.30
CA ALA A 38 5.59 0.44 -35.70
C ALA A 38 4.14 0.86 -35.98
N PRO A 39 3.42 0.10 -36.82
CA PRO A 39 2.00 0.39 -37.08
C PRO A 39 1.16 0.12 -35.82
N ILE A 40 0.26 1.06 -35.53
CA ILE A 40 -0.80 0.88 -34.53
C ILE A 40 -1.95 0.10 -35.20
N SER A 41 -2.66 -0.73 -34.46
CA SER A 41 -3.82 -1.49 -34.95
C SER A 41 -4.91 -0.56 -35.52
N ASP A 42 -5.67 -1.05 -36.49
CA ASP A 42 -6.77 -0.24 -37.11
C ASP A 42 -7.84 0.14 -36.07
N ASP A 43 -8.11 -0.73 -35.09
CA ASP A 43 -9.06 -0.48 -34.02
C ASP A 43 -8.57 0.58 -33.04
N ASP A 44 -7.29 0.56 -32.67
CA ASP A 44 -6.69 1.59 -31.81
C ASP A 44 -6.58 2.93 -32.52
N GLN A 45 -6.20 2.93 -33.81
CA GLN A 45 -6.20 4.16 -34.62
C GLN A 45 -7.58 4.80 -34.64
N LYS A 46 -8.64 3.99 -34.79
CA LYS A 46 -10.02 4.49 -34.77
C LYS A 46 -10.41 5.06 -33.40
N ARG A 47 -9.94 4.47 -32.32
CA ARG A 47 -10.17 5.01 -30.95
C ARG A 47 -9.42 6.32 -30.71
N MET A 48 -8.33 6.55 -31.42
CA MET A 48 -7.49 7.76 -31.33
C MET A 48 -7.90 8.86 -32.32
N GLU A 49 -8.94 8.66 -33.16
CA GLU A 49 -9.31 9.57 -34.27
C GLU A 49 -9.53 11.02 -33.81
N ASP A 50 -10.10 11.22 -32.61
CA ASP A 50 -10.37 12.54 -32.02
C ASP A 50 -9.28 13.02 -31.06
N MET A 51 -8.16 12.30 -30.93
CA MET A 51 -7.09 12.62 -29.99
C MET A 51 -5.92 13.35 -30.66
N GLU A 52 -5.36 14.34 -29.98
CA GLU A 52 -4.19 15.10 -30.42
C GLU A 52 -2.94 14.73 -29.63
N LEU A 53 -1.76 14.79 -30.28
CA LEU A 53 -0.47 14.57 -29.61
C LEU A 53 -0.14 15.72 -28.65
N TYR A 54 0.03 15.40 -27.38
CA TYR A 54 0.40 16.36 -26.34
C TYR A 54 1.82 16.25 -25.85
N LEU A 55 2.32 15.03 -25.64
CA LEU A 55 3.67 14.78 -25.11
C LEU A 55 4.37 13.70 -25.94
N THR A 56 5.71 13.82 -26.02
CA THR A 56 6.62 12.79 -26.50
C THR A 56 7.74 12.66 -25.47
N SER A 57 8.14 11.42 -25.12
CA SER A 57 9.27 11.18 -24.22
C SER A 57 10.58 11.72 -24.80
N PRO A 58 11.58 12.07 -23.97
CA PRO A 58 12.84 12.62 -24.44
C PRO A 58 13.57 11.72 -25.46
N ASN A 59 13.48 10.40 -25.28
CA ASN A 59 14.05 9.40 -26.21
C ASN A 59 13.16 9.10 -27.44
N GLY A 60 11.93 9.64 -27.49
CA GLY A 60 10.98 9.43 -28.57
C GLY A 60 10.28 8.06 -28.59
N GLN A 61 10.47 7.24 -27.56
CA GLN A 61 9.88 5.89 -27.51
C GLN A 61 8.39 5.90 -27.10
N TYR A 62 7.96 6.95 -26.39
CA TYR A 62 6.59 7.05 -25.91
C TYR A 62 5.91 8.34 -26.33
N GLU A 63 4.63 8.25 -26.61
CA GLU A 63 3.78 9.40 -26.95
C GLU A 63 2.47 9.37 -26.17
N LEU A 64 1.96 10.56 -25.82
CA LEU A 64 0.68 10.74 -25.14
C LEU A 64 -0.24 11.56 -26.04
N TYR A 65 -1.33 10.95 -26.47
CA TYR A 65 -2.41 11.59 -27.22
C TYR A 65 -3.60 11.81 -26.29
N MET A 66 -4.29 12.95 -26.40
CA MET A 66 -5.43 13.27 -25.52
C MET A 66 -6.62 13.81 -26.32
N ASP A 67 -7.82 13.43 -25.88
CA ASP A 67 -9.08 14.02 -26.30
C ASP A 67 -9.35 15.30 -25.48
N ALA A 68 -9.43 16.44 -26.19
CA ALA A 68 -9.59 17.76 -25.57
C ALA A 68 -10.95 17.95 -24.85
N ALA A 69 -11.97 17.18 -25.20
CA ALA A 69 -13.31 17.32 -24.61
C ALA A 69 -13.46 16.54 -23.30
N THR A 70 -12.79 15.41 -23.19
CA THR A 70 -12.96 14.49 -22.06
C THR A 70 -11.74 14.41 -21.14
N GLY A 71 -10.54 14.71 -21.65
CA GLY A 71 -9.28 14.45 -20.96
C GLY A 71 -8.87 12.98 -21.01
N ASN A 72 -9.57 12.12 -21.74
CA ASN A 72 -9.17 10.76 -22.01
C ASN A 72 -7.92 10.74 -22.89
N PHE A 73 -7.11 9.70 -22.78
CA PHE A 73 -5.86 9.65 -23.50
C PHE A 73 -5.50 8.24 -23.99
N ALA A 74 -4.60 8.22 -24.98
CA ALA A 74 -3.88 7.04 -25.43
C ALA A 74 -2.39 7.23 -25.15
N TYR A 75 -1.78 6.26 -24.49
CA TYR A 75 -0.34 6.17 -24.21
C TYR A 75 0.24 5.13 -25.15
N VAL A 76 1.12 5.56 -26.04
CA VAL A 76 1.64 4.79 -27.19
C VAL A 76 3.11 4.46 -27.00
N CYS A 77 3.47 3.19 -27.14
CA CYS A 77 4.84 2.75 -27.35
C CYS A 77 5.15 2.78 -28.86
N VAL A 78 5.92 3.75 -29.29
CA VAL A 78 6.20 4.02 -30.70
C VAL A 78 6.90 2.85 -31.43
N PRO A 79 7.91 2.18 -30.82
CA PRO A 79 8.63 1.07 -31.47
C PRO A 79 7.80 -0.21 -31.64
N THR A 80 6.83 -0.46 -30.78
CA THR A 80 6.01 -1.68 -30.82
C THR A 80 4.62 -1.45 -31.41
N GLY A 81 4.15 -0.18 -31.44
CA GLY A 81 2.80 0.18 -31.84
C GLY A 81 1.73 -0.15 -30.81
N SER A 82 2.12 -0.62 -29.62
CA SER A 82 1.17 -0.93 -28.53
C SER A 82 0.59 0.34 -27.93
N VAL A 83 -0.70 0.30 -27.55
CA VAL A 83 -1.45 1.46 -27.05
C VAL A 83 -2.21 1.09 -25.79
N SER A 84 -1.91 1.78 -24.70
CA SER A 84 -2.68 1.71 -23.46
C SER A 84 -3.63 2.90 -23.36
N PHE A 85 -4.92 2.67 -23.11
CA PHE A 85 -5.93 3.72 -23.02
C PHE A 85 -6.29 4.04 -21.58
N SER A 86 -6.59 5.31 -21.32
CA SER A 86 -7.07 5.77 -19.99
C SER A 86 -8.38 5.11 -19.58
N THR A 87 -9.18 4.62 -20.53
CA THR A 87 -10.50 4.05 -20.32
C THR A 87 -10.77 2.91 -21.31
N PRO A 88 -11.50 1.86 -20.91
CA PRO A 88 -11.80 0.71 -21.77
C PRO A 88 -12.85 1.04 -22.85
N SER A 89 -12.89 0.23 -23.89
CA SER A 89 -13.93 0.25 -24.91
C SER A 89 -15.12 -0.60 -24.48
N VAL A 90 -16.02 -0.06 -23.66
CA VAL A 90 -17.20 -0.78 -23.18
C VAL A 90 -18.48 -0.28 -23.84
N SER A 91 -19.39 -1.21 -24.18
CA SER A 91 -20.68 -0.90 -24.77
C SER A 91 -21.84 -1.37 -23.89
N GLY A 92 -23.01 -0.78 -24.08
CA GLY A 92 -24.23 -1.16 -23.38
C GLY A 92 -24.78 -0.10 -22.43
N ARG A 93 -25.70 -0.49 -21.55
CA ARG A 93 -26.31 0.42 -20.57
C ARG A 93 -25.41 0.55 -19.33
N ASN A 94 -25.45 1.74 -18.71
CA ASN A 94 -24.73 2.07 -17.47
C ASN A 94 -23.19 1.90 -17.59
N THR A 95 -22.62 2.32 -18.72
CA THR A 95 -21.17 2.23 -18.99
C THR A 95 -20.44 3.55 -18.88
N SER A 96 -21.14 4.66 -18.59
CA SER A 96 -20.55 6.01 -18.54
C SER A 96 -19.44 6.12 -17.48
N ALA A 97 -19.60 5.48 -16.32
CA ALA A 97 -18.59 5.51 -15.28
C ALA A 97 -17.24 4.90 -15.72
N TYR A 98 -17.23 3.92 -16.64
CA TYR A 98 -16.01 3.32 -17.17
C TYR A 98 -15.24 4.25 -18.12
N LYS A 99 -15.84 5.36 -18.55
CA LYS A 99 -15.20 6.39 -19.38
C LYS A 99 -14.49 7.47 -18.56
N ALA A 100 -14.46 7.31 -17.23
CA ALA A 100 -13.92 8.29 -16.32
C ALA A 100 -12.41 8.04 -16.05
N THR A 101 -11.64 9.12 -16.03
CA THR A 101 -10.24 9.13 -15.59
C THR A 101 -10.10 9.35 -14.08
N VAL A 102 -11.16 9.82 -13.43
CA VAL A 102 -11.20 10.05 -11.97
C VAL A 102 -12.55 9.66 -11.41
N LEU A 103 -12.54 8.97 -10.26
CA LEU A 103 -13.71 8.82 -9.40
C LEU A 103 -13.45 9.56 -8.08
N LEU A 104 -14.37 10.45 -7.68
CA LEU A 104 -14.29 11.18 -6.42
C LEU A 104 -15.45 10.78 -5.52
N SER A 105 -15.15 10.19 -4.38
CA SER A 105 -16.12 9.79 -3.37
C SER A 105 -16.16 10.78 -2.21
N TYR A 106 -17.35 11.18 -1.81
CA TYR A 106 -17.52 12.14 -0.71
C TYR A 106 -18.72 11.81 0.18
N LYS A 107 -18.74 12.40 1.37
CA LYS A 107 -19.86 12.42 2.31
C LYS A 107 -20.27 13.85 2.60
N SER A 108 -21.59 14.07 2.86
CA SER A 108 -22.09 15.34 3.39
C SER A 108 -21.79 15.42 4.91
N ARG A 109 -21.31 16.58 5.37
CA ARG A 109 -21.16 16.89 6.81
C ARG A 109 -22.48 17.33 7.46
N THR A 110 -23.49 17.69 6.66
CA THR A 110 -24.80 18.11 7.14
C THR A 110 -25.71 16.91 7.34
N GLY A 111 -26.14 16.70 8.58
CA GLY A 111 -26.99 15.59 8.98
C GLY A 111 -26.26 14.59 9.85
N TYR A 112 -26.64 14.52 11.11
CA TYR A 112 -26.02 13.68 12.15
C TYR A 112 -25.90 12.19 11.82
N TYR A 113 -26.59 11.71 10.77
CA TYR A 113 -26.68 10.29 10.43
C TYR A 113 -26.43 9.98 8.95
N ASN A 114 -25.92 10.92 8.15
CA ASN A 114 -25.68 10.64 6.74
C ASN A 114 -24.32 9.98 6.54
N ASN A 115 -24.30 8.65 6.64
CA ASN A 115 -23.12 7.85 6.33
C ASN A 115 -23.03 7.45 4.86
N SER A 116 -23.94 7.94 4.01
CA SER A 116 -23.97 7.60 2.59
C SER A 116 -22.78 8.23 1.89
N VAL A 117 -22.03 7.41 1.15
CA VAL A 117 -20.98 7.86 0.23
C VAL A 117 -21.63 8.11 -1.13
N THR A 118 -21.32 9.24 -1.72
CA THR A 118 -21.69 9.57 -3.10
C THR A 118 -20.41 9.62 -3.92
N THR A 119 -20.43 9.01 -5.10
CA THR A 119 -19.27 9.03 -6.02
C THR A 119 -19.66 9.82 -7.26
N LEU A 120 -18.83 10.82 -7.62
CA LEU A 120 -18.84 11.54 -8.88
C LEU A 120 -17.75 10.96 -9.77
N ASN A 121 -17.98 10.97 -11.07
CA ASN A 121 -17.00 10.56 -12.05
C ASN A 121 -16.69 11.68 -13.04
N SER A 122 -15.48 11.73 -13.58
CA SER A 122 -15.03 12.81 -14.47
C SER A 122 -15.79 12.86 -15.78
N PHE A 123 -16.35 11.74 -16.25
CA PHE A 123 -17.11 11.72 -17.50
C PHE A 123 -18.50 12.36 -17.33
N ASP A 124 -19.37 11.79 -16.49
CA ASP A 124 -20.75 12.26 -16.31
C ASP A 124 -20.81 13.64 -15.64
N ASN A 125 -19.90 13.91 -14.68
CA ASN A 125 -19.98 15.09 -13.82
C ASN A 125 -19.04 16.23 -14.22
N ALA A 126 -18.20 16.05 -15.25
CA ALA A 126 -17.39 17.13 -15.81
C ALA A 126 -17.40 17.15 -17.35
N SER A 127 -17.04 16.05 -18.04
CA SER A 127 -16.92 16.03 -19.50
C SER A 127 -18.25 16.27 -20.20
N GLU A 128 -19.32 15.56 -19.81
CA GLU A 128 -20.66 15.76 -20.36
C GLU A 128 -21.23 17.18 -20.10
N LEU A 129 -20.68 17.84 -19.07
CA LEU A 129 -21.05 19.22 -18.73
C LEU A 129 -20.13 20.27 -19.39
N GLY A 130 -19.15 19.87 -20.17
CA GLY A 130 -18.18 20.78 -20.79
C GLY A 130 -17.24 21.46 -19.75
N GLN A 131 -16.99 20.82 -18.62
CA GLN A 131 -16.25 21.37 -17.48
C GLN A 131 -14.85 20.74 -17.35
N VAL A 132 -14.23 20.41 -18.50
CA VAL A 132 -12.85 19.91 -18.59
C VAL A 132 -12.00 20.96 -19.32
N ILE A 133 -10.81 21.27 -18.78
CA ILE A 133 -9.87 22.21 -19.38
C ILE A 133 -8.49 21.59 -19.44
N ILE A 134 -7.92 21.49 -20.64
CA ILE A 134 -6.56 20.97 -20.84
C ILE A 134 -5.60 22.14 -21.07
N LYS A 135 -4.47 22.12 -20.34
CA LYS A 135 -3.41 23.14 -20.42
C LYS A 135 -2.05 22.48 -20.56
N ARG A 136 -1.23 22.95 -21.49
CA ARG A 136 0.19 22.60 -21.51
C ARG A 136 0.90 23.30 -20.34
N ILE A 137 1.69 22.54 -19.58
CA ILE A 137 2.53 23.05 -18.49
C ILE A 137 4.00 22.78 -18.82
N LYS A 138 4.91 23.23 -17.97
CA LYS A 138 6.35 22.92 -18.16
C LYS A 138 6.58 21.43 -18.05
N ASN A 139 7.04 20.81 -19.11
CA ASN A 139 7.31 19.36 -19.22
C ASN A 139 6.09 18.47 -18.97
N GLY A 140 4.88 18.93 -19.33
CA GLY A 140 3.68 18.12 -19.09
C GLY A 140 2.38 18.74 -19.59
N VAL A 141 1.30 18.08 -19.22
CA VAL A 141 -0.08 18.51 -19.49
C VAL A 141 -0.87 18.47 -18.20
N ARG A 142 -1.68 19.49 -17.97
CA ARG A 142 -2.60 19.59 -16.83
C ARG A 142 -4.03 19.55 -17.34
N VAL A 143 -4.83 18.62 -16.83
CA VAL A 143 -6.26 18.48 -17.10
C VAL A 143 -7.01 18.89 -15.84
N GLU A 144 -7.78 19.95 -15.92
CA GLU A 144 -8.59 20.48 -14.81
C GLU A 144 -10.04 20.03 -14.96
N TYR A 145 -10.60 19.49 -13.89
CA TYR A 145 -11.98 19.03 -13.80
C TYR A 145 -12.76 19.85 -12.78
N THR A 146 -13.99 20.27 -13.15
CA THR A 146 -15.00 20.71 -12.19
C THR A 146 -16.08 19.64 -12.13
N LEU A 147 -16.09 18.85 -11.06
CA LEU A 147 -17.04 17.75 -10.84
C LEU A 147 -18.29 18.28 -10.14
N GLY A 148 -19.44 18.11 -10.78
CA GLY A 148 -20.75 18.59 -10.31
C GLY A 148 -21.19 19.87 -11.01
N GLU A 149 -22.47 20.15 -10.90
CA GLU A 149 -23.05 21.37 -11.50
C GLU A 149 -22.92 22.54 -10.54
N GLU A 150 -22.41 23.68 -11.02
CA GLU A 150 -22.50 24.91 -10.25
C GLU A 150 -23.95 25.30 -10.06
N PRO A 151 -24.35 25.77 -8.86
CA PRO A 151 -25.75 26.07 -8.60
C PRO A 151 -26.22 27.25 -9.45
N THR A 152 -27.23 27.02 -10.25
CA THR A 152 -27.96 28.12 -10.91
C THR A 152 -28.79 28.82 -9.82
N VAL A 153 -28.47 30.08 -9.58
CA VAL A 153 -29.26 30.93 -8.66
C VAL A 153 -30.49 31.43 -9.41
N TYR A 154 -31.67 31.07 -8.91
CA TYR A 154 -32.93 31.53 -9.45
C TYR A 154 -33.39 32.80 -8.73
N TYR A 155 -33.52 33.89 -9.42
CA TYR A 155 -33.93 35.18 -8.88
C TYR A 155 -35.45 35.20 -8.67
N ILE A 156 -35.89 34.78 -7.50
CA ILE A 156 -37.28 34.77 -7.05
C ILE A 156 -37.42 35.65 -5.82
N PRO A 157 -38.54 36.39 -5.62
CA PRO A 157 -38.67 37.28 -4.48
C PRO A 157 -38.62 36.51 -3.16
N ILE A 158 -37.76 36.95 -2.23
CA ILE A 158 -37.63 36.32 -0.89
C ILE A 158 -38.66 36.91 0.05
N VAL A 159 -38.70 38.23 0.13
CA VAL A 159 -39.74 39.03 0.77
C VAL A 159 -40.21 40.07 -0.24
N ILE A 160 -41.51 40.21 -0.45
CA ILE A 160 -42.10 41.14 -1.38
C ILE A 160 -43.39 41.69 -0.77
N ASP A 161 -43.67 43.00 -0.99
CA ASP A 161 -44.93 43.61 -0.55
C ASP A 161 -46.12 42.86 -1.14
N LYS A 162 -47.19 42.74 -0.31
CA LYS A 162 -48.37 42.02 -0.70
C LYS A 162 -48.94 42.52 -2.04
N ASP A 163 -49.12 43.82 -2.14
CA ASP A 163 -49.74 44.43 -3.32
C ASP A 163 -48.86 44.18 -4.59
N ARG A 164 -47.55 44.28 -4.46
CA ARG A 164 -46.61 43.98 -5.57
C ARG A 164 -46.65 42.51 -5.93
N PHE A 165 -46.69 41.61 -4.95
CA PHE A 165 -46.74 40.15 -5.19
C PHE A 165 -48.02 39.75 -5.93
N GLU A 166 -49.13 40.35 -5.52
CA GLU A 166 -50.45 40.09 -6.13
C GLU A 166 -50.50 40.71 -7.54
N GLU A 167 -50.02 41.95 -7.76
CA GLU A 167 -50.09 42.66 -9.06
C GLU A 167 -49.05 42.10 -10.06
N LEU A 168 -47.81 41.95 -9.67
CA LEU A 168 -46.71 41.56 -10.58
C LEU A 168 -46.66 40.06 -10.84
N ILE A 169 -47.17 39.24 -9.89
CA ILE A 169 -47.01 37.78 -9.93
C ILE A 169 -48.36 37.07 -9.96
N LEU A 170 -49.10 37.07 -8.84
CA LEU A 170 -50.25 36.17 -8.70
C LEU A 170 -51.37 36.44 -9.71
N ASN A 171 -51.64 37.70 -10.03
CA ASN A 171 -52.70 38.08 -11.00
C ASN A 171 -52.30 37.85 -12.46
N LYS A 172 -51.03 37.65 -12.74
CA LYS A 172 -50.53 37.32 -14.06
C LYS A 172 -50.62 35.83 -14.39
N ILE A 173 -50.59 34.98 -13.35
CA ILE A 173 -50.62 33.53 -13.55
C ILE A 173 -52.07 33.06 -13.79
N THR A 174 -52.36 32.67 -15.02
CA THR A 174 -53.71 32.30 -15.50
C THR A 174 -54.05 30.81 -15.24
N VAL A 175 -53.01 29.92 -15.16
CA VAL A 175 -53.24 28.49 -14.95
C VAL A 175 -53.20 28.15 -13.48
N ALA A 176 -54.26 27.56 -12.96
CA ALA A 176 -54.43 27.25 -11.52
C ALA A 176 -53.32 26.35 -10.96
N ARG A 177 -52.85 25.36 -11.76
CA ARG A 177 -51.74 24.48 -11.36
C ARG A 177 -50.44 25.27 -11.19
N ASP A 178 -50.13 26.14 -12.12
CA ASP A 178 -48.89 26.92 -12.10
C ASP A 178 -48.96 27.98 -10.98
N LYS A 179 -50.14 28.56 -10.74
CA LYS A 179 -50.38 29.46 -9.60
C LYS A 179 -50.15 28.76 -8.26
N SER A 180 -50.55 27.50 -8.15
CA SER A 180 -50.37 26.71 -6.93
C SER A 180 -48.84 26.47 -6.65
N ILE A 181 -48.01 26.32 -7.67
CA ILE A 181 -46.52 26.16 -7.49
C ILE A 181 -45.96 27.34 -6.71
N VAL A 182 -46.46 28.55 -6.99
CA VAL A 182 -46.01 29.77 -6.31
C VAL A 182 -46.69 29.93 -4.95
N THR A 183 -48.02 29.86 -4.88
CA THR A 183 -48.76 30.20 -3.66
C THR A 183 -48.45 29.28 -2.48
N VAL A 184 -48.19 28.01 -2.67
CA VAL A 184 -47.84 27.07 -1.58
C VAL A 184 -46.43 27.29 -0.99
N ARG A 185 -45.60 28.11 -1.64
CA ARG A 185 -44.25 28.41 -1.22
C ARG A 185 -44.10 29.78 -0.57
N TYR A 186 -45.17 30.61 -0.53
CA TYR A 186 -45.15 31.93 0.09
C TYR A 186 -46.17 32.03 1.19
N ASN A 187 -45.75 32.60 2.31
CA ASN A 187 -46.63 32.87 3.43
C ASN A 187 -46.88 34.36 3.54
N LEU A 188 -48.19 34.75 3.74
CA LEU A 188 -48.54 36.13 3.98
C LEU A 188 -48.36 36.48 5.45
N TYR A 189 -47.58 37.51 5.72
CA TYR A 189 -47.40 38.11 7.04
C TYR A 189 -48.02 39.50 7.04
N ASP A 190 -49.18 39.63 7.73
CA ASP A 190 -49.89 40.87 7.85
C ASP A 190 -50.24 41.12 9.32
N VAL A 191 -49.61 42.14 9.89
CA VAL A 191 -49.79 42.59 11.27
C VAL A 191 -50.74 43.80 11.37
N THR A 192 -51.34 44.24 10.25
CA THR A 192 -52.24 45.40 10.23
C THR A 192 -53.44 45.15 11.15
N GLY A 193 -53.66 46.07 12.10
CA GLY A 193 -54.79 45.99 13.03
C GLY A 193 -54.64 44.95 14.15
N LEU A 194 -53.52 44.25 14.26
CA LEU A 194 -53.23 43.35 15.37
C LEU A 194 -52.67 44.13 16.56
N ASP A 195 -53.05 43.72 17.78
CA ASP A 195 -52.45 44.23 19.02
C ASP A 195 -50.98 43.83 19.09
N PRO A 196 -50.00 44.78 19.23
CA PRO A 196 -48.58 44.48 19.32
C PRO A 196 -48.18 43.51 20.47
N ASN A 197 -49.00 43.41 21.50
CA ASN A 197 -48.80 42.49 22.62
C ASN A 197 -49.35 41.10 22.37
N SER A 198 -50.13 40.88 21.31
CA SER A 198 -50.72 39.57 21.01
C SER A 198 -49.64 38.54 20.60
N GLU A 199 -49.87 37.30 20.94
CA GLU A 199 -48.97 36.21 20.53
C GLU A 199 -48.90 36.06 18.99
N LYS A 200 -49.97 36.36 18.29
CA LYS A 200 -49.99 36.33 16.81
C LYS A 200 -49.12 37.42 16.22
N TYR A 201 -49.18 38.65 16.76
CA TYR A 201 -48.33 39.75 16.31
C TYR A 201 -46.86 39.39 16.55
N LYS A 202 -46.50 39.00 17.74
CA LYS A 202 -45.13 38.59 18.12
C LYS A 202 -44.63 37.43 17.26
N GLY A 203 -45.46 36.42 17.01
CA GLY A 203 -45.08 35.28 16.15
C GLY A 203 -44.82 35.70 14.70
N TYR A 204 -45.63 36.60 14.14
CA TYR A 204 -45.44 37.12 12.78
C TYR A 204 -44.15 37.94 12.66
N VAL A 205 -43.90 38.83 13.64
CA VAL A 205 -42.71 39.67 13.65
C VAL A 205 -41.44 38.84 13.86
N ALA A 206 -41.50 37.80 14.68
CA ALA A 206 -40.40 36.88 14.91
C ALA A 206 -40.10 36.08 13.63
N ALA A 207 -41.11 35.66 12.86
CA ALA A 207 -40.93 34.89 11.63
C ALA A 207 -40.50 35.78 10.45
N CYS A 208 -41.06 36.99 10.33
CA CYS A 208 -40.80 37.92 9.25
C CYS A 208 -40.79 39.38 9.78
N PRO A 209 -39.65 39.88 10.25
CA PRO A 209 -39.53 41.24 10.82
C PRO A 209 -39.97 42.36 9.87
N GLN A 210 -39.89 42.13 8.58
CA GLN A 210 -40.27 43.11 7.54
C GLN A 210 -41.78 43.44 7.54
N CYS A 211 -42.62 42.54 8.08
CA CYS A 211 -44.06 42.71 8.14
C CYS A 211 -44.50 43.91 9.02
N VAL A 212 -43.63 44.44 9.85
CA VAL A 212 -43.87 45.66 10.64
C VAL A 212 -44.08 46.89 9.79
N ASN A 213 -43.46 46.92 8.61
CA ASN A 213 -43.53 48.04 7.65
C ASN A 213 -44.69 47.92 6.68
N GLY A 214 -45.49 46.88 6.75
CA GLY A 214 -46.65 46.63 5.88
C GLY A 214 -46.82 45.12 5.61
N PRO A 215 -47.98 44.73 5.00
CA PRO A 215 -48.16 43.33 4.64
C PRO A 215 -47.20 42.85 3.60
N VAL A 216 -46.53 41.69 3.82
CA VAL A 216 -45.59 41.11 2.91
C VAL A 216 -45.81 39.59 2.71
N TYR A 217 -45.50 39.11 1.53
CA TYR A 217 -45.31 37.70 1.26
C TYR A 217 -43.84 37.33 1.45
N MET A 218 -43.57 36.29 2.20
CA MET A 218 -42.21 35.75 2.41
C MET A 218 -42.14 34.35 1.87
N LEU A 219 -41.08 34.07 1.12
CA LEU A 219 -40.72 32.75 0.64
C LEU A 219 -40.48 31.83 1.83
N ASN A 220 -41.01 30.60 1.78
CA ASN A 220 -40.77 29.59 2.80
C ASN A 220 -39.24 29.36 2.95
N SER A 221 -38.76 29.44 4.17
CA SER A 221 -37.32 29.24 4.50
C SER A 221 -36.73 27.92 4.08
N SER A 222 -37.58 26.94 3.76
CA SER A 222 -37.13 25.64 3.19
C SER A 222 -36.80 25.71 1.70
N VAL A 223 -37.10 26.83 1.02
CA VAL A 223 -36.81 27.02 -0.41
C VAL A 223 -35.53 27.82 -0.59
N GLU A 224 -34.49 27.13 -0.92
CA GLU A 224 -33.19 27.71 -1.27
C GLU A 224 -33.21 28.23 -2.70
N ALA A 225 -32.49 29.32 -2.98
CA ALA A 225 -32.45 29.98 -4.31
C ALA A 225 -31.90 29.07 -5.44
N THR A 226 -31.26 27.99 -5.10
CA THR A 226 -30.70 26.99 -6.04
C THR A 226 -31.52 25.70 -6.11
N SER A 227 -32.62 25.63 -5.35
CA SER A 227 -33.43 24.41 -5.26
C SER A 227 -34.30 24.18 -6.50
N SER A 228 -34.72 22.95 -6.73
CA SER A 228 -35.72 22.61 -7.75
C SER A 228 -37.07 23.32 -7.52
N ALA A 229 -37.39 23.64 -6.26
CA ALA A 229 -38.56 24.46 -5.95
C ALA A 229 -38.40 25.90 -6.47
N ALA A 230 -37.21 26.50 -6.29
CA ALA A 230 -36.89 27.82 -6.83
C ALA A 230 -36.89 27.79 -8.36
N LYS A 231 -36.31 26.74 -8.98
CA LYS A 231 -36.38 26.53 -10.44
C LYS A 231 -37.83 26.53 -10.96
N ASN A 232 -38.70 25.79 -10.30
CA ASN A 232 -40.09 25.69 -10.69
C ASN A 232 -40.83 27.03 -10.54
N ILE A 233 -40.56 27.78 -9.45
CA ILE A 233 -41.12 29.13 -9.28
C ILE A 233 -40.61 30.07 -10.37
N ALA A 234 -39.27 30.11 -10.58
CA ALA A 234 -38.68 30.97 -11.63
C ALA A 234 -39.24 30.67 -13.03
N GLY A 235 -39.42 29.40 -13.40
CA GLY A 235 -40.04 29.02 -14.67
C GLY A 235 -41.49 29.45 -14.78
N VAL A 236 -42.24 29.49 -13.67
CA VAL A 236 -43.60 30.06 -13.67
C VAL A 236 -43.55 31.59 -13.83
N LEU A 237 -42.62 32.27 -13.13
CA LEU A 237 -42.47 33.72 -13.25
C LEU A 237 -42.07 34.10 -14.69
N GLU A 238 -41.11 33.43 -15.26
CA GLU A 238 -40.67 33.66 -16.66
C GLU A 238 -41.82 33.48 -17.69
N LYS A 239 -42.66 32.48 -17.45
CA LYS A 239 -43.78 32.15 -18.37
C LYS A 239 -44.91 33.12 -18.33
N TYR A 240 -45.22 33.73 -17.18
CA TYR A 240 -46.47 34.51 -16.98
C TYR A 240 -46.23 35.96 -16.58
N THR A 241 -45.02 36.33 -16.17
CA THR A 241 -44.75 37.64 -15.58
C THR A 241 -43.56 38.33 -16.22
N ASP A 242 -43.43 39.63 -16.01
CA ASP A 242 -42.28 40.44 -16.40
C ASP A 242 -41.35 40.66 -15.17
N TYR A 243 -41.40 39.78 -14.14
CA TYR A 243 -40.60 39.92 -12.95
C TYR A 243 -39.14 39.65 -13.29
N SER A 244 -38.37 40.78 -13.36
CA SER A 244 -36.97 40.78 -13.82
C SER A 244 -35.98 40.75 -12.69
N TYR A 245 -34.69 40.67 -13.02
CA TYR A 245 -33.60 40.80 -12.05
C TYR A 245 -33.60 42.15 -11.32
N GLU A 246 -34.03 43.24 -12.01
CA GLU A 246 -34.15 44.56 -11.40
C GLU A 246 -35.26 44.57 -10.34
N GLU A 247 -36.40 43.91 -10.61
CA GLU A 247 -37.50 43.79 -9.64
C GLU A 247 -37.05 42.96 -8.43
N TYR A 248 -36.27 41.87 -8.67
CA TYR A 248 -35.69 41.08 -7.60
C TYR A 248 -34.73 41.92 -6.74
N GLN A 249 -33.84 42.70 -7.39
CA GLN A 249 -32.92 43.60 -6.66
C GLN A 249 -33.66 44.66 -5.85
N TYR A 250 -34.72 45.22 -6.42
CA TYR A 250 -35.57 46.21 -5.72
C TYR A 250 -36.16 45.60 -4.47
N ASP A 251 -36.81 44.45 -4.54
CA ASP A 251 -37.44 43.78 -3.38
C ASP A 251 -36.42 43.36 -2.35
N THR A 252 -35.28 42.79 -2.78
CA THR A 252 -34.17 42.36 -1.91
C THR A 252 -33.57 43.54 -1.13
N THR A 253 -33.34 44.67 -1.84
CA THR A 253 -32.78 45.88 -1.22
C THR A 253 -33.79 46.55 -0.29
N LYS A 254 -35.04 46.64 -0.70
CA LYS A 254 -36.10 47.23 0.09
C LYS A 254 -36.33 46.53 1.43
N HIS A 255 -36.30 45.22 1.41
CA HIS A 255 -36.56 44.40 2.58
C HIS A 255 -35.30 43.96 3.30
N ASN A 256 -34.11 44.31 2.79
CA ASN A 256 -32.78 43.94 3.33
C ASN A 256 -32.69 42.44 3.58
N VAL A 257 -32.95 41.65 2.55
CA VAL A 257 -32.93 40.18 2.62
C VAL A 257 -32.05 39.64 1.51
N GLU A 258 -31.32 38.60 1.79
CA GLU A 258 -30.52 37.87 0.82
C GLU A 258 -31.04 36.43 0.70
N GLY A 259 -31.05 35.92 -0.52
CA GLY A 259 -31.41 34.52 -0.79
C GLY A 259 -30.37 33.58 -0.24
N THR A 260 -30.83 32.56 0.44
CA THR A 260 -29.95 31.43 0.81
C THR A 260 -29.60 30.63 -0.44
N VAL A 261 -28.33 30.64 -0.80
CA VAL A 261 -27.79 29.77 -1.85
C VAL A 261 -27.53 28.44 -1.23
N GLY A 262 -28.22 27.41 -1.71
CA GLY A 262 -27.93 26.02 -1.27
C GLY A 262 -26.51 25.63 -1.61
N LYS A 263 -25.86 24.92 -0.70
CA LYS A 263 -24.55 24.36 -0.93
C LYS A 263 -24.67 23.15 -1.86
N THR A 264 -24.14 23.25 -3.07
CA THR A 264 -24.07 22.13 -4.02
C THR A 264 -22.72 21.42 -3.94
N ALA A 265 -22.72 20.14 -4.21
CA ALA A 265 -21.51 19.33 -4.21
C ALA A 265 -20.72 19.58 -5.50
N VAL A 266 -19.84 20.58 -5.45
CA VAL A 266 -18.93 20.91 -6.54
C VAL A 266 -17.50 20.74 -6.04
N PHE A 267 -16.71 19.98 -6.80
CA PHE A 267 -15.31 19.69 -6.50
C PHE A 267 -14.45 20.07 -7.71
N ARG A 268 -13.41 20.86 -7.49
CA ARG A 268 -12.41 21.19 -8.51
C ARG A 268 -11.14 20.44 -8.20
N MET A 269 -10.52 19.86 -9.23
CA MET A 269 -9.26 19.15 -9.13
C MET A 269 -8.54 19.15 -10.47
N ALA A 270 -7.27 18.79 -10.45
CA ALA A 270 -6.51 18.63 -11.69
C ALA A 270 -5.68 17.34 -11.63
N LEU A 271 -5.45 16.73 -12.79
CA LEU A 271 -4.40 15.76 -13.01
C LEU A 271 -3.30 16.35 -13.88
N GLU A 272 -2.05 16.14 -13.46
CA GLU A 272 -0.86 16.51 -14.23
C GLU A 272 -0.19 15.27 -14.78
N TYR A 273 0.05 15.28 -16.09
CA TYR A 273 0.66 14.20 -16.85
C TYR A 273 2.06 14.60 -17.26
N LYS A 274 3.05 13.78 -16.94
CA LYS A 274 4.44 13.94 -17.37
C LYS A 274 4.94 12.64 -17.98
N LEU A 275 5.68 12.75 -19.06
CA LEU A 275 6.22 11.61 -19.78
C LEU A 275 7.75 11.69 -19.76
N ASP A 276 8.38 10.66 -19.23
CA ASP A 276 9.83 10.46 -19.26
C ASP A 276 10.20 9.21 -20.07
N ASP A 277 11.48 8.86 -20.11
CA ASP A 277 11.98 7.73 -20.90
C ASP A 277 11.56 6.36 -20.31
N SER A 278 11.10 6.33 -19.07
CA SER A 278 10.71 5.11 -18.37
C SER A 278 9.20 4.96 -18.17
N GLY A 279 8.39 6.01 -18.40
CA GLY A 279 6.95 5.88 -18.25
C GLY A 279 6.15 7.18 -18.12
N LEU A 280 4.87 7.01 -17.84
CA LEU A 280 3.89 8.07 -17.68
C LEU A 280 3.62 8.31 -16.19
N SER A 281 3.96 9.49 -15.67
CA SER A 281 3.60 9.93 -14.32
C SER A 281 2.31 10.74 -14.34
N VAL A 282 1.37 10.37 -13.46
CA VAL A 282 0.09 11.05 -13.30
C VAL A 282 -0.03 11.52 -11.85
N SER A 283 -0.03 12.84 -11.67
CA SER A 283 -0.07 13.48 -10.34
C SER A 283 -1.40 14.15 -10.10
N LEU A 284 -1.96 13.99 -8.91
CA LEU A 284 -3.01 14.84 -8.35
C LEU A 284 -2.33 15.84 -7.40
N PRO A 285 -2.06 17.09 -7.83
CA PRO A 285 -1.53 18.10 -6.93
C PRO A 285 -2.51 18.39 -5.80
N GLY A 286 -2.07 18.20 -4.55
CA GLY A 286 -2.94 18.37 -3.39
C GLY A 286 -3.54 19.77 -3.28
N GLU A 287 -2.85 20.79 -3.77
CA GLU A 287 -3.34 22.17 -3.84
C GLU A 287 -4.49 22.36 -4.85
N SER A 288 -4.59 21.49 -5.88
CA SER A 288 -5.61 21.57 -6.91
C SER A 288 -7.01 21.18 -6.41
N LEU A 289 -7.07 20.45 -5.29
CA LEU A 289 -8.32 19.93 -4.74
C LEU A 289 -9.06 21.00 -3.95
N ALA A 290 -10.09 21.60 -4.54
CA ALA A 290 -10.87 22.68 -3.96
C ALA A 290 -12.38 22.32 -3.89
N PHE A 291 -12.98 22.50 -2.71
CA PHE A 291 -14.40 22.20 -2.43
C PHE A 291 -14.85 22.89 -1.14
N ASP A 292 -16.15 22.91 -0.85
CA ASP A 292 -16.68 23.40 0.44
C ASP A 292 -16.42 22.37 1.55
N ALA A 293 -15.32 22.55 2.29
CA ALA A 293 -14.90 21.65 3.36
C ALA A 293 -15.81 21.69 4.60
N ASP A 294 -16.65 22.73 4.75
CA ASP A 294 -17.62 22.79 5.83
C ASP A 294 -18.86 21.93 5.53
N ALA A 295 -19.18 21.74 4.25
CA ALA A 295 -20.33 20.97 3.81
C ALA A 295 -19.99 19.52 3.47
N TYR A 296 -18.78 19.24 3.00
CA TYR A 296 -18.41 17.95 2.44
C TYR A 296 -17.09 17.44 2.98
N THR A 297 -16.92 16.12 2.95
CA THR A 297 -15.66 15.42 3.22
C THR A 297 -15.38 14.48 2.06
N ILE A 298 -14.25 14.67 1.39
CA ILE A 298 -13.79 13.73 0.36
C ILE A 298 -13.24 12.49 1.06
N THR A 299 -13.78 11.32 0.74
CA THR A 299 -13.38 10.05 1.36
C THR A 299 -12.37 9.29 0.52
N ALA A 300 -12.42 9.42 -0.81
CA ALA A 300 -11.53 8.73 -1.73
C ALA A 300 -11.45 9.48 -3.06
N VAL A 301 -10.29 9.43 -3.70
CA VAL A 301 -10.08 9.84 -5.09
C VAL A 301 -9.32 8.73 -5.81
N ASP A 302 -10.01 8.04 -6.72
CA ASP A 302 -9.41 6.99 -7.54
C ASP A 302 -8.77 7.63 -8.77
N ILE A 303 -7.49 7.35 -8.99
CA ILE A 303 -6.71 7.88 -10.12
C ILE A 303 -6.67 6.83 -11.23
N LEU A 304 -7.14 7.19 -12.41
CA LEU A 304 -7.18 6.32 -13.59
C LEU A 304 -7.71 4.91 -13.28
N PRO A 305 -8.92 4.79 -12.67
CA PRO A 305 -9.40 3.49 -12.15
C PRO A 305 -9.60 2.44 -13.24
N TYR A 306 -9.60 2.84 -14.51
CA TYR A 306 -9.80 1.95 -15.65
C TYR A 306 -8.68 2.05 -16.67
N PHE A 307 -7.50 2.53 -16.28
CA PHE A 307 -6.34 2.59 -17.16
C PHE A 307 -5.98 1.18 -17.64
N ASP A 308 -5.90 1.03 -18.94
CA ASP A 308 -5.55 -0.21 -19.64
C ASP A 308 -6.33 -1.46 -19.15
N ALA A 309 -7.55 -1.23 -18.65
CA ALA A 309 -8.41 -2.28 -18.11
C ALA A 309 -8.73 -3.33 -19.19
N ALA A 310 -8.72 -4.59 -18.77
CA ALA A 310 -9.05 -5.71 -19.64
C ALA A 310 -10.57 -5.85 -19.81
N ASP A 311 -11.04 -6.20 -21.01
CA ASP A 311 -12.42 -6.61 -21.22
C ASP A 311 -12.73 -7.87 -20.41
N LYS A 312 -13.95 -8.00 -19.98
CA LYS A 312 -14.40 -9.13 -19.15
C LYS A 312 -14.06 -10.53 -19.73
N GLN A 313 -13.99 -10.64 -21.05
CA GLN A 313 -13.75 -11.94 -21.71
C GLN A 313 -12.26 -12.18 -22.05
N GLN A 314 -11.40 -11.23 -21.80
CA GLN A 314 -9.96 -11.42 -21.97
C GLN A 314 -9.40 -12.31 -20.88
N SER A 315 -8.38 -13.08 -21.22
CA SER A 315 -7.52 -13.80 -20.27
C SER A 315 -6.46 -12.88 -19.70
N GLY A 316 -5.92 -13.26 -18.55
CA GLY A 316 -4.90 -12.49 -17.86
C GLY A 316 -5.16 -12.36 -16.37
N TYR A 317 -4.47 -11.42 -15.73
CA TYR A 317 -4.59 -11.25 -14.28
C TYR A 317 -4.31 -9.80 -13.83
N ALA A 318 -4.79 -9.49 -12.64
CA ALA A 318 -4.41 -8.29 -11.89
C ALA A 318 -3.43 -8.66 -10.77
N PHE A 319 -2.41 -7.86 -10.56
CA PHE A 319 -1.40 -8.01 -9.51
C PHE A 319 -1.56 -6.99 -8.39
N VAL A 320 -1.41 -7.45 -7.14
CA VAL A 320 -1.35 -6.61 -5.92
C VAL A 320 -0.22 -7.06 -4.99
N PRO A 321 0.36 -6.14 -4.18
CA PRO A 321 1.50 -6.44 -3.30
C PRO A 321 1.03 -7.02 -1.96
N ASP A 322 0.15 -8.03 -1.98
CA ASP A 322 -0.34 -8.71 -0.79
C ASP A 322 0.70 -9.70 -0.28
N GLY A 323 1.35 -9.38 0.84
CA GLY A 323 2.48 -10.15 1.34
C GLY A 323 3.64 -10.19 0.36
N SER A 324 4.01 -11.40 -0.11
CA SER A 324 5.04 -11.58 -1.15
C SER A 324 4.60 -11.11 -2.53
N GLY A 325 3.30 -11.06 -2.78
CA GLY A 325 2.63 -10.71 -4.02
C GLY A 325 1.49 -11.67 -4.31
N ALA A 326 0.39 -11.17 -4.85
CA ALA A 326 -0.76 -11.99 -5.26
C ALA A 326 -1.27 -11.59 -6.63
N ILE A 327 -1.71 -12.57 -7.41
CA ILE A 327 -2.45 -12.35 -8.66
C ILE A 327 -3.90 -12.79 -8.51
N ILE A 328 -4.80 -12.12 -9.25
CA ILE A 328 -6.21 -12.50 -9.42
C ILE A 328 -6.38 -12.83 -10.89
N GLU A 329 -6.49 -14.08 -11.23
CA GLU A 329 -6.76 -14.51 -12.60
C GLU A 329 -8.19 -14.14 -13.02
N PHE A 330 -8.35 -13.65 -14.24
CA PHE A 330 -9.66 -13.22 -14.75
C PHE A 330 -10.61 -14.39 -14.91
N GLU A 331 -10.07 -15.56 -15.30
CA GLU A 331 -10.79 -16.81 -15.46
C GLU A 331 -11.43 -17.27 -14.15
N ASP A 332 -10.77 -17.08 -13.02
CA ASP A 332 -11.31 -17.42 -11.70
C ASP A 332 -12.55 -16.60 -11.37
N ALA A 333 -12.54 -15.30 -11.66
CA ALA A 333 -13.70 -14.46 -11.49
C ALA A 333 -14.87 -14.91 -12.38
N LEU A 334 -14.57 -15.26 -13.63
CA LEU A 334 -15.55 -15.78 -14.60
C LEU A 334 -16.12 -17.14 -14.15
N TYR A 335 -15.26 -18.07 -13.75
CA TYR A 335 -15.66 -19.40 -13.28
C TYR A 335 -16.56 -19.31 -12.05
N GLN A 336 -16.21 -18.46 -11.08
CA GLN A 336 -17.01 -18.26 -9.88
C GLN A 336 -18.28 -17.43 -10.13
N GLY A 337 -18.38 -16.70 -11.24
CA GLY A 337 -19.47 -15.78 -11.54
C GLY A 337 -19.61 -14.66 -10.51
N LYS A 338 -18.49 -14.23 -9.90
CA LYS A 338 -18.44 -13.25 -8.82
C LYS A 338 -17.52 -12.10 -9.17
N ILE A 339 -17.61 -11.04 -8.38
CA ILE A 339 -16.59 -10.00 -8.32
C ILE A 339 -15.55 -10.45 -7.32
N LEU A 340 -14.32 -10.63 -7.78
CA LEU A 340 -13.16 -10.85 -6.93
C LEU A 340 -12.46 -9.51 -6.71
N THR A 341 -12.21 -9.15 -5.46
CA THR A 341 -11.57 -7.87 -5.11
C THR A 341 -10.58 -8.09 -3.99
N ILE A 342 -9.37 -7.59 -4.19
CA ILE A 342 -8.37 -7.40 -3.13
C ILE A 342 -8.10 -5.91 -3.03
N GLN A 343 -8.30 -5.34 -1.85
CA GLN A 343 -8.08 -3.93 -1.56
C GLN A 343 -7.45 -3.77 -0.19
N ASN A 344 -6.39 -2.98 -0.09
CA ASN A 344 -5.80 -2.64 1.19
C ASN A 344 -5.09 -1.27 1.17
N ASN A 345 -4.95 -0.68 2.36
CA ASN A 345 -4.08 0.47 2.55
C ASN A 345 -2.62 0.02 2.55
N LEU A 346 -1.73 0.88 2.06
CA LEU A 346 -0.29 0.66 2.17
C LEU A 346 0.17 0.76 3.63
N TYR A 347 1.21 -0.03 3.96
CA TYR A 347 1.89 -0.03 5.27
C TYR A 347 1.01 -0.42 6.46
N GLY A 348 -0.03 -1.22 6.22
CA GLY A 348 -0.85 -1.82 7.25
C GLY A 348 -1.88 -0.88 7.90
N ILE A 349 -2.33 -1.30 9.07
CA ILE A 349 -3.42 -0.67 9.80
C ILE A 349 -2.95 0.59 10.52
N ASP A 350 -3.74 1.66 10.43
CA ASP A 350 -3.59 2.85 11.26
C ASP A 350 -4.36 2.68 12.58
N TYR A 351 -3.64 2.43 13.67
CA TYR A 351 -4.25 2.28 15.00
C TYR A 351 -4.79 3.60 15.59
N ALA A 352 -4.63 4.72 14.89
CA ALA A 352 -5.23 5.99 15.28
C ALA A 352 -6.75 6.04 15.04
N THR A 353 -7.33 4.99 14.47
CA THR A 353 -8.77 4.82 14.25
C THR A 353 -9.35 3.69 15.10
N HIS A 354 -10.69 3.73 15.33
CA HIS A 354 -11.39 2.66 16.06
C HIS A 354 -11.67 1.44 15.22
N VAL A 355 -12.07 1.68 13.97
CA VAL A 355 -12.41 0.63 13.02
C VAL A 355 -11.13 0.17 12.36
N LEU A 356 -10.56 -0.89 12.90
CA LEU A 356 -9.42 -1.56 12.33
C LEU A 356 -9.93 -2.47 11.21
N LYS A 357 -9.94 -1.95 10.00
CA LYS A 357 -10.27 -2.76 8.82
C LYS A 357 -9.00 -3.46 8.36
N GLY A 358 -8.88 -4.72 8.71
CA GLY A 358 -7.90 -5.61 8.10
C GLY A 358 -8.65 -6.73 7.41
N SER A 359 -8.71 -6.72 6.10
CA SER A 359 -9.28 -7.80 5.30
C SER A 359 -8.24 -8.83 4.90
N THR A 360 -6.97 -8.49 5.03
CA THR A 360 -5.84 -9.33 4.64
C THR A 360 -5.02 -9.71 5.85
N ARG A 361 -4.46 -10.92 5.85
CA ARG A 361 -3.48 -11.37 6.85
C ARG A 361 -2.17 -10.61 6.68
N GLU A 362 -1.74 -10.50 5.42
CA GLU A 362 -0.53 -9.81 5.04
C GLU A 362 -0.77 -8.32 4.76
N VAL A 363 0.30 -7.55 4.73
CA VAL A 363 0.29 -6.09 4.55
C VAL A 363 0.79 -5.74 3.15
N PHE A 364 0.19 -4.74 2.52
CA PHE A 364 0.73 -4.14 1.32
C PHE A 364 1.93 -3.28 1.69
N ARG A 365 3.15 -3.81 1.47
CA ARG A 365 4.40 -3.17 1.87
C ARG A 365 5.07 -2.37 0.78
N LEU A 366 4.78 -2.71 -0.48
CA LEU A 366 5.32 -2.05 -1.66
C LEU A 366 4.21 -1.25 -2.36
N PRO A 367 4.47 0.00 -2.78
CA PRO A 367 3.46 0.84 -3.41
C PRO A 367 3.33 0.54 -4.92
N VAL A 368 3.13 -0.72 -5.28
CA VAL A 368 3.14 -1.20 -6.67
C VAL A 368 1.94 -2.10 -6.95
N PHE A 369 1.38 -2.01 -8.16
CA PHE A 369 0.29 -2.86 -8.65
C PHE A 369 0.36 -2.95 -10.17
N GLY A 370 -0.42 -3.84 -10.77
CA GLY A 370 -0.41 -3.95 -12.22
C GLY A 370 -1.51 -4.82 -12.77
N LEU A 371 -1.54 -4.93 -14.08
CA LEU A 371 -2.47 -5.76 -14.83
C LEU A 371 -1.79 -6.27 -16.09
N VAL A 372 -2.02 -7.53 -16.43
CA VAL A 372 -1.61 -8.17 -17.67
C VAL A 372 -2.85 -8.76 -18.33
N LYS A 373 -2.97 -8.58 -19.64
CA LYS A 373 -4.08 -9.10 -20.46
C LYS A 373 -3.54 -9.72 -21.73
N ASP A 374 -4.21 -10.74 -22.22
CA ASP A 374 -3.91 -11.37 -23.49
C ASP A 374 -4.79 -10.76 -24.59
N ASP A 375 -4.21 -10.42 -25.72
CA ASP A 375 -4.97 -10.02 -26.88
C ASP A 375 -5.75 -11.21 -27.44
N ALA A 376 -7.06 -11.03 -27.62
CA ALA A 376 -7.96 -12.13 -27.97
C ALA A 376 -7.74 -12.69 -29.38
N GLU A 377 -7.13 -11.92 -30.29
CA GLU A 377 -6.92 -12.32 -31.67
C GLU A 377 -5.53 -12.87 -31.93
N THR A 378 -4.51 -12.24 -31.34
CA THR A 378 -3.10 -12.56 -31.54
C THR A 378 -2.50 -13.42 -30.44
N GLY A 379 -3.09 -13.43 -29.25
CA GLY A 379 -2.52 -14.04 -28.04
C GLY A 379 -1.33 -13.26 -27.46
N ALA A 380 -1.00 -12.10 -28.01
CA ALA A 380 0.09 -11.26 -27.49
C ALA A 380 -0.28 -10.71 -26.11
N ARG A 381 0.69 -10.69 -25.21
CA ARG A 381 0.53 -10.16 -23.85
C ARG A 381 0.89 -8.69 -23.77
N GLU A 382 0.04 -7.92 -23.14
CA GLU A 382 0.27 -6.52 -22.86
C GLU A 382 -0.21 -6.16 -21.47
N GLY A 383 0.26 -5.06 -20.91
CA GLY A 383 -0.18 -4.60 -19.61
C GLY A 383 0.62 -3.44 -19.08
N PHE A 384 0.50 -3.23 -17.77
CA PHE A 384 1.24 -2.19 -17.09
C PHE A 384 1.64 -2.61 -15.68
N VAL A 385 2.71 -2.00 -15.19
CA VAL A 385 2.97 -1.87 -13.76
C VAL A 385 2.84 -0.40 -13.36
N ALA A 386 2.23 -0.15 -12.21
CA ALA A 386 2.05 1.18 -11.66
C ALA A 386 2.68 1.28 -10.28
N ILE A 387 3.38 2.39 -10.03
CA ILE A 387 4.10 2.66 -8.79
C ILE A 387 3.55 3.96 -8.19
N ILE A 388 3.08 3.94 -6.95
CA ILE A 388 2.73 5.18 -6.25
C ILE A 388 4.04 5.78 -5.73
N THR A 389 4.46 6.92 -6.30
CA THR A 389 5.75 7.54 -6.04
C THR A 389 5.70 8.66 -5.02
N GLU A 390 4.50 9.22 -4.76
CA GLU A 390 4.26 10.27 -3.77
C GLU A 390 2.89 10.08 -3.13
N GLY A 391 2.82 10.30 -1.81
CA GLY A 391 1.55 10.22 -1.05
C GLY A 391 1.09 8.81 -0.71
N GLU A 392 1.91 7.80 -0.92
CA GLU A 392 1.57 6.39 -0.81
C GLU A 392 1.07 5.99 0.59
N ALA A 393 1.55 6.62 1.67
CA ALA A 393 1.07 6.31 3.02
C ALA A 393 -0.38 6.79 3.28
N MET A 394 -0.91 7.66 2.41
CA MET A 394 -2.32 8.05 2.38
C MET A 394 -3.09 7.31 1.29
N GLY A 395 -2.44 6.34 0.64
CA GLY A 395 -2.97 5.58 -0.48
C GLY A 395 -3.50 4.20 -0.11
N SER A 396 -4.34 3.68 -0.97
CA SER A 396 -4.72 2.27 -1.04
C SER A 396 -4.65 1.77 -2.48
N ILE A 397 -4.45 0.48 -2.64
CA ILE A 397 -4.46 -0.20 -3.94
C ILE A 397 -5.66 -1.11 -3.99
N THR A 398 -6.33 -1.15 -5.13
CA THR A 398 -7.46 -2.04 -5.40
C THR A 398 -7.22 -2.78 -6.72
N ALA A 399 -7.39 -4.10 -6.71
CA ALA A 399 -7.57 -4.92 -7.90
C ALA A 399 -8.96 -5.54 -7.86
N ARG A 400 -9.67 -5.48 -8.99
CA ARG A 400 -11.05 -5.95 -9.10
C ARG A 400 -11.27 -6.68 -10.43
N CYS A 401 -11.62 -7.95 -10.32
CA CYS A 401 -11.94 -8.80 -11.46
C CYS A 401 -13.44 -9.14 -11.46
N GLU A 402 -14.13 -8.85 -12.54
CA GLU A 402 -15.59 -8.92 -12.64
C GLU A 402 -16.07 -10.16 -13.38
N GLY A 403 -16.59 -11.16 -12.67
CA GLY A 403 -17.18 -12.38 -13.24
C GLY A 403 -18.71 -12.36 -13.37
N THR A 404 -19.41 -11.38 -12.76
CA THR A 404 -20.88 -11.33 -12.79
C THR A 404 -21.43 -10.98 -14.17
N SER A 405 -22.70 -11.33 -14.44
CA SER A 405 -23.36 -11.02 -15.73
C SER A 405 -23.40 -9.53 -16.07
N SER A 406 -23.35 -8.65 -15.05
CA SER A 406 -23.32 -7.19 -15.21
C SER A 406 -21.91 -6.62 -15.28
N GLY A 407 -20.90 -7.38 -14.92
CA GLY A 407 -19.49 -6.96 -14.97
C GLY A 407 -19.04 -6.65 -16.40
N LYS A 408 -18.08 -5.73 -16.54
CA LYS A 408 -17.61 -5.26 -17.84
C LYS A 408 -16.11 -5.40 -18.03
N VAL A 409 -15.33 -5.15 -16.98
CA VAL A 409 -13.88 -5.05 -17.08
C VAL A 409 -13.18 -5.60 -15.83
N HIS A 410 -11.91 -5.99 -16.00
CA HIS A 410 -10.97 -6.24 -14.94
C HIS A 410 -10.04 -5.05 -14.83
N ALA A 411 -9.76 -4.56 -13.61
CA ALA A 411 -9.00 -3.33 -13.41
C ALA A 411 -8.21 -3.34 -12.10
N ALA A 412 -7.11 -2.57 -12.07
CA ALA A 412 -6.34 -2.29 -10.86
C ALA A 412 -6.02 -0.80 -10.81
N TRP A 413 -6.12 -0.19 -9.61
CA TRP A 413 -5.91 1.25 -9.46
C TRP A 413 -5.44 1.64 -8.07
N ALA A 414 -4.92 2.87 -7.98
CA ALA A 414 -4.56 3.55 -6.74
C ALA A 414 -5.63 4.55 -6.33
N THR A 415 -5.88 4.62 -5.02
CA THR A 415 -6.85 5.54 -4.41
C THR A 415 -6.15 6.42 -3.38
N LEU A 416 -6.31 7.74 -3.47
CA LEU A 416 -5.95 8.69 -2.42
C LEU A 416 -7.08 8.82 -1.41
N ASN A 417 -6.77 8.71 -0.11
CA ASN A 417 -7.68 8.99 0.99
C ASN A 417 -7.27 10.31 1.68
N PRO A 418 -7.74 11.48 1.22
CA PRO A 418 -7.21 12.76 1.68
C PRO A 418 -7.58 13.10 3.13
N PHE A 419 -8.65 12.51 3.66
CA PHE A 419 -9.04 12.59 5.06
C PHE A 419 -9.04 11.21 5.70
N VAL A 420 -8.57 11.12 6.93
CA VAL A 420 -8.79 9.95 7.75
C VAL A 420 -10.19 10.04 8.36
N THR A 421 -10.99 9.01 8.16
CA THR A 421 -12.34 8.91 8.70
C THR A 421 -12.45 7.68 9.60
N ASP A 422 -13.19 7.81 10.69
CA ASP A 422 -13.44 6.73 11.64
C ASP A 422 -14.91 6.67 12.03
N GLN A 423 -15.36 5.52 12.49
CA GLN A 423 -16.74 5.32 12.96
C GLN A 423 -16.76 5.02 14.46
N TYR A 424 -17.51 5.79 15.20
CA TYR A 424 -17.65 5.65 16.63
C TYR A 424 -19.11 5.45 17.02
N ASN A 425 -19.41 4.39 17.76
CA ASN A 425 -20.75 4.14 18.31
C ASN A 425 -20.87 4.75 19.71
N LEU A 426 -21.69 5.81 19.84
CA LEU A 426 -21.95 6.46 21.11
C LEU A 426 -22.81 5.62 22.09
N ASN A 427 -23.52 4.64 21.62
CA ASN A 427 -24.49 3.91 22.43
C ASN A 427 -24.41 2.39 22.24
N TYR A 428 -24.16 1.68 23.31
CA TYR A 428 -24.24 0.21 23.35
C TYR A 428 -25.66 -0.23 22.99
N GLY A 429 -25.89 -0.69 21.78
CA GLY A 429 -27.16 -1.22 21.30
C GLY A 429 -27.93 -0.38 20.29
N ALA A 430 -27.51 0.83 19.97
CA ALA A 430 -28.04 1.60 18.85
C ALA A 430 -27.07 1.59 17.66
N ASN A 431 -27.53 1.14 16.52
CA ASN A 431 -26.73 1.08 15.26
C ASN A 431 -26.64 2.48 14.61
N PHE A 432 -26.16 3.48 15.36
CA PHE A 432 -25.99 4.86 14.87
C PHE A 432 -24.52 5.27 15.01
N PRO A 433 -23.62 4.83 14.10
CA PRO A 433 -22.25 5.28 14.15
C PRO A 433 -22.16 6.77 13.77
N ILE A 434 -21.40 7.52 14.57
CA ILE A 434 -20.95 8.87 14.20
C ILE A 434 -19.66 8.71 13.40
N THR A 435 -19.57 9.40 12.26
CA THR A 435 -18.32 9.49 11.51
C THR A 435 -17.49 10.64 12.08
N LEU A 436 -16.31 10.30 12.61
CA LEU A 436 -15.27 11.25 12.93
C LEU A 436 -14.43 11.49 11.67
N VAL A 437 -13.98 12.71 11.47
CA VAL A 437 -13.15 13.10 10.32
C VAL A 437 -11.97 13.87 10.87
N SER A 438 -10.76 13.61 10.35
CA SER A 438 -9.57 14.37 10.73
C SER A 438 -9.75 15.86 10.41
N ASP A 439 -9.24 16.72 11.29
CA ASP A 439 -9.37 18.19 11.14
C ASP A 439 -8.66 18.71 9.90
N ARG A 440 -7.56 18.05 9.52
CA ARG A 440 -6.75 18.45 8.37
C ARG A 440 -6.75 17.33 7.33
N ARG A 441 -6.89 17.74 6.06
CA ARG A 441 -6.68 16.85 4.93
C ARG A 441 -5.19 16.71 4.63
N TYR A 442 -4.82 15.64 3.95
CA TYR A 442 -3.55 15.56 3.24
C TYR A 442 -3.52 16.62 2.13
N THR A 443 -2.42 17.36 2.03
CA THR A 443 -2.23 18.48 1.09
C THR A 443 -1.02 18.31 0.19
N GLY A 444 -0.27 17.22 0.34
CA GLY A 444 0.80 16.84 -0.59
C GLY A 444 0.23 16.30 -1.90
N ASP A 445 1.13 16.09 -2.84
CA ASP A 445 0.77 15.49 -4.12
C ASP A 445 0.55 13.98 -3.98
N PHE A 446 -0.26 13.42 -4.87
CA PHE A 446 -0.42 11.98 -5.00
C PHE A 446 -0.08 11.59 -6.43
N THR A 447 1.03 10.88 -6.59
CA THR A 447 1.59 10.59 -7.91
C THR A 447 1.67 9.09 -8.15
N VAL A 448 1.19 8.65 -9.30
CA VAL A 448 1.28 7.27 -9.79
C VAL A 448 2.04 7.26 -11.11
N LYS A 449 3.11 6.46 -11.18
CA LYS A 449 3.89 6.25 -12.40
C LYS A 449 3.48 4.94 -13.04
N PHE A 450 3.08 5.00 -14.31
CA PHE A 450 2.68 3.86 -15.13
C PHE A 450 3.81 3.51 -16.11
N ILE A 451 4.25 2.26 -16.07
CA ILE A 451 5.25 1.70 -16.98
C ILE A 451 4.56 0.63 -17.82
N MET A 452 4.64 0.76 -19.13
CA MET A 452 4.03 -0.16 -20.07
C MET A 452 4.81 -1.48 -20.13
N LEU A 453 4.09 -2.59 -20.09
CA LEU A 453 4.66 -3.93 -20.26
C LEU A 453 4.29 -4.44 -21.66
N GLN A 454 5.22 -5.13 -22.29
CA GLN A 454 5.14 -5.51 -23.71
C GLN A 454 5.27 -7.02 -23.89
N ASP A 455 4.73 -7.50 -24.98
CA ASP A 455 4.95 -8.86 -25.43
C ASP A 455 6.43 -9.10 -25.77
N GLU A 456 6.99 -10.25 -25.37
CA GLU A 456 8.41 -10.58 -25.57
C GLU A 456 8.81 -10.61 -27.05
N GLU A 457 7.93 -11.08 -27.94
CA GLU A 457 8.18 -11.12 -29.38
C GLU A 457 8.22 -9.70 -29.96
N LYS A 458 7.33 -8.81 -29.48
CA LYS A 458 7.34 -7.38 -29.86
C LYS A 458 8.60 -6.68 -29.38
N ILE A 459 9.04 -6.93 -28.13
CA ILE A 459 10.29 -6.39 -27.59
C ILE A 459 11.47 -6.82 -28.46
N ALA A 460 11.58 -8.12 -28.74
CA ALA A 460 12.66 -8.68 -29.56
C ALA A 460 12.64 -8.14 -31.00
N ALA A 461 11.46 -8.07 -31.62
CA ALA A 461 11.29 -7.55 -32.97
C ALA A 461 11.65 -6.07 -33.09
N ALA A 462 11.37 -5.27 -32.07
CA ALA A 462 11.71 -3.85 -32.01
C ALA A 462 13.15 -3.58 -31.53
N GLY A 463 13.86 -4.60 -31.06
CA GLY A 463 15.24 -4.50 -30.53
C GLY A 463 15.32 -3.63 -29.26
N LEU A 464 14.29 -3.63 -28.43
CA LEU A 464 14.24 -2.84 -27.19
C LEU A 464 15.00 -3.56 -26.07
N THR A 465 15.77 -2.81 -25.29
CA THR A 465 16.54 -3.32 -24.14
C THR A 465 16.00 -2.79 -22.81
N ASP A 466 15.32 -1.65 -22.84
CA ASP A 466 14.86 -0.93 -21.66
C ASP A 466 13.31 -1.02 -21.54
N THR A 467 12.77 -2.20 -21.86
CA THR A 467 11.34 -2.47 -21.86
C THR A 467 11.09 -3.81 -21.19
N TYR A 468 10.01 -3.90 -20.43
CA TYR A 468 9.70 -5.04 -19.58
C TYR A 468 8.63 -5.93 -20.21
N ARG A 469 8.80 -7.25 -20.05
CA ARG A 469 7.83 -8.24 -20.53
C ARG A 469 6.50 -8.16 -19.77
N ALA A 470 5.40 -8.47 -20.45
CA ALA A 470 4.07 -8.45 -19.87
C ALA A 470 3.83 -9.65 -18.93
N SER A 471 4.41 -9.57 -17.73
CA SER A 471 4.27 -10.57 -16.67
C SER A 471 4.54 -9.93 -15.31
N TYR A 472 4.15 -10.60 -14.21
CA TYR A 472 4.52 -10.14 -12.86
C TYR A 472 6.03 -10.16 -12.64
N VAL A 473 6.78 -10.97 -13.37
CA VAL A 473 8.24 -10.95 -13.38
C VAL A 473 8.75 -9.64 -14.00
N GLY A 474 8.19 -9.25 -15.16
CA GLY A 474 8.51 -7.96 -15.77
C GLY A 474 8.07 -6.76 -14.91
N MET A 475 6.99 -6.90 -14.13
CA MET A 475 6.62 -5.90 -13.11
C MET A 475 7.68 -5.81 -12.01
N ALA A 476 8.22 -6.94 -11.55
CA ALA A 476 9.28 -6.99 -10.54
C ALA A 476 10.59 -6.38 -11.09
N ASP A 477 10.96 -6.69 -12.33
CA ASP A 477 12.11 -6.10 -13.00
C ASP A 477 11.98 -4.57 -13.08
N ALA A 478 10.83 -4.07 -13.54
CA ALA A 478 10.56 -2.63 -13.64
C ALA A 478 10.61 -1.92 -12.29
N TYR A 479 10.04 -2.54 -11.23
CA TYR A 479 10.06 -1.96 -9.89
C TYR A 479 11.46 -2.01 -9.25
N ARG A 480 12.21 -3.07 -9.48
CA ARG A 480 13.60 -3.20 -9.06
C ARG A 480 14.48 -2.13 -9.70
N ASP A 481 14.38 -1.94 -11.01
CA ASP A 481 15.15 -0.92 -11.73
C ASP A 481 14.78 0.49 -11.25
N TYR A 482 13.49 0.76 -10.99
CA TYR A 482 13.06 2.01 -10.36
C TYR A 482 13.74 2.24 -9.00
N LEU A 483 13.87 1.22 -8.15
CA LEU A 483 14.56 1.32 -6.87
C LEU A 483 16.08 1.48 -7.01
N LEU A 484 16.68 0.89 -8.03
CA LEU A 484 18.11 1.06 -8.39
C LEU A 484 18.38 2.49 -8.85
N ASP A 485 17.54 3.04 -9.71
CA ASP A 485 17.65 4.43 -10.18
C ASP A 485 17.55 5.46 -9.05
N LEU A 486 16.76 5.15 -8.02
CA LEU A 486 16.68 5.95 -6.80
C LEU A 486 17.86 5.74 -5.83
N GLY A 487 18.75 4.77 -6.10
CA GLY A 487 19.84 4.39 -5.20
C GLY A 487 19.38 3.72 -3.89
N VAL A 488 18.19 3.14 -3.88
CA VAL A 488 17.62 2.41 -2.73
C VAL A 488 18.23 1.02 -2.60
N LEU A 489 18.56 0.40 -3.75
CA LEU A 489 19.18 -0.91 -3.82
C LEU A 489 20.66 -0.78 -4.21
N SER A 490 21.47 -1.71 -3.71
CA SER A 490 22.89 -1.84 -4.06
C SER A 490 23.30 -3.30 -3.98
N ASP A 491 24.21 -3.72 -4.86
CA ASP A 491 24.69 -5.11 -4.93
C ASP A 491 25.22 -5.58 -3.58
N LEU A 492 24.83 -6.79 -3.19
CA LEU A 492 25.41 -7.46 -2.03
C LEU A 492 26.83 -7.91 -2.31
N THR A 493 27.71 -7.73 -1.33
CA THR A 493 29.01 -8.42 -1.32
C THR A 493 28.78 -9.89 -1.00
N THR A 494 29.29 -10.77 -1.86
CA THR A 494 29.13 -12.21 -1.73
C THR A 494 29.82 -12.78 -0.52
N GLU A 495 29.06 -13.50 0.30
CA GLU A 495 29.57 -14.46 1.26
C GLU A 495 29.31 -15.89 0.75
N THR A 496 30.05 -16.85 1.24
CA THR A 496 29.92 -18.26 0.80
C THR A 496 28.78 -19.01 1.47
N SER A 497 28.18 -18.40 2.52
CA SER A 497 27.08 -18.95 3.29
C SER A 497 26.07 -17.86 3.62
N ILE A 498 24.79 -18.24 3.68
CA ILE A 498 23.75 -17.32 4.16
C ILE A 498 23.95 -16.99 5.65
N PRO A 499 23.60 -15.78 6.12
CA PRO A 499 23.60 -15.51 7.54
C PRO A 499 22.43 -16.24 8.24
N LEU A 500 22.74 -16.93 9.35
CA LEU A 500 21.75 -17.49 10.27
C LEU A 500 21.34 -16.41 11.27
N PHE A 501 20.08 -15.97 11.23
CA PHE A 501 19.56 -15.02 12.21
C PHE A 501 18.89 -15.75 13.38
N ILE A 502 19.33 -15.46 14.61
CA ILE A 502 18.74 -15.99 15.83
C ILE A 502 18.29 -14.83 16.70
N GLU A 503 16.97 -14.63 16.86
CA GLU A 503 16.44 -13.74 17.88
C GLU A 503 16.43 -14.46 19.22
N THR A 504 17.08 -13.86 20.22
CA THR A 504 17.12 -14.42 21.58
C THR A 504 16.35 -13.53 22.55
N PHE A 505 15.61 -14.15 23.48
CA PHE A 505 14.87 -13.46 24.51
C PHE A 505 15.69 -13.37 25.80
N GLY A 506 15.96 -12.13 26.26
CA GLY A 506 16.81 -11.89 27.42
C GLY A 506 16.16 -12.29 28.74
N SER A 507 15.16 -11.54 29.18
CA SER A 507 14.49 -11.81 30.45
C SER A 507 12.98 -11.51 30.39
N VAL A 508 12.27 -12.14 31.33
CA VAL A 508 10.84 -11.87 31.58
C VAL A 508 10.64 -11.54 33.04
N LYS A 509 9.70 -10.69 33.35
CA LYS A 509 9.25 -10.45 34.73
C LYS A 509 8.44 -11.63 35.21
N TYR A 510 8.84 -12.19 36.33
CA TYR A 510 8.21 -13.34 36.97
C TYR A 510 7.90 -13.07 38.43
N ASP A 511 6.65 -13.39 38.83
CA ASP A 511 6.19 -13.26 40.21
C ASP A 511 6.61 -14.50 41.03
N ASP A 512 7.59 -14.32 41.87
CA ASP A 512 8.11 -15.35 42.78
C ASP A 512 7.76 -15.01 44.24
N LYS A 513 8.11 -15.90 45.16
CA LYS A 513 7.90 -15.72 46.61
C LYS A 513 9.21 -15.90 47.38
N ILE A 514 9.69 -14.82 47.97
CA ILE A 514 10.80 -14.89 48.93
C ILE A 514 10.20 -14.84 50.35
N LEU A 515 10.41 -15.90 51.13
CA LEU A 515 9.84 -16.03 52.47
C LEU A 515 8.33 -15.75 52.54
N SER A 516 7.58 -16.26 51.56
CA SER A 516 6.13 -16.05 51.39
C SER A 516 5.69 -14.63 50.99
N PHE A 517 6.60 -13.71 50.78
CA PHE A 517 6.31 -12.39 50.24
C PHE A 517 6.40 -12.43 48.71
N PRO A 518 5.37 -11.93 47.98
CA PRO A 518 5.42 -11.83 46.54
C PRO A 518 6.52 -10.84 46.14
N VAL A 519 7.41 -11.26 45.25
CA VAL A 519 8.47 -10.43 44.67
C VAL A 519 8.50 -10.63 43.18
N GLU A 520 8.68 -9.55 42.46
CA GLU A 520 8.89 -9.58 41.00
C GLU A 520 10.41 -9.73 40.75
N ILE A 521 10.82 -10.76 40.06
CA ILE A 521 12.21 -10.99 39.64
C ILE A 521 12.35 -10.92 38.14
N ASP A 522 13.58 -10.60 37.68
CA ASP A 522 13.97 -10.76 36.27
C ASP A 522 14.39 -12.21 36.06
N LEU A 523 13.54 -13.05 35.48
CA LEU A 523 13.85 -14.44 35.14
C LEU A 523 14.67 -14.46 33.85
N PRO A 524 15.92 -14.91 33.84
CA PRO A 524 16.72 -15.07 32.64
C PRO A 524 16.11 -16.11 31.68
N LEU A 525 16.05 -15.82 30.42
CA LEU A 525 15.73 -16.73 29.32
C LEU A 525 16.97 -16.99 28.48
N THR A 526 17.82 -15.98 28.30
CA THR A 526 19.13 -16.06 27.66
C THR A 526 20.03 -14.98 28.28
N THR A 527 21.18 -15.37 28.86
CA THR A 527 22.16 -14.41 29.35
C THR A 527 23.14 -14.00 28.24
N PHE A 528 23.98 -12.99 28.48
CA PHE A 528 25.08 -12.65 27.57
C PHE A 528 26.12 -13.78 27.40
N GLU A 529 26.34 -14.59 28.41
CA GLU A 529 27.21 -15.77 28.38
C GLU A 529 26.53 -16.89 27.55
N ASP A 530 25.24 -17.06 27.68
CA ASP A 530 24.49 -18.06 26.91
C ASP A 530 24.55 -17.75 25.37
N VAL A 531 24.51 -16.48 24.97
CA VAL A 531 24.70 -16.10 23.56
C VAL A 531 26.07 -16.53 23.03
N GLN A 532 27.13 -16.35 23.85
CA GLN A 532 28.47 -16.85 23.49
C GLN A 532 28.47 -18.37 23.36
N SER A 533 27.80 -19.08 24.29
CA SER A 533 27.68 -20.53 24.26
C SER A 533 26.91 -21.06 23.05
N MET A 534 25.84 -20.35 22.64
CA MET A 534 25.09 -20.67 21.41
C MET A 534 26.01 -20.57 20.19
N TRP A 535 26.75 -19.46 20.07
CA TRP A 535 27.66 -19.26 18.95
C TRP A 535 28.77 -20.33 18.94
N GLN A 536 29.40 -20.62 20.10
CA GLN A 536 30.43 -21.63 20.21
C GLN A 536 29.95 -23.01 19.78
N ARG A 537 28.74 -23.39 20.19
CA ARG A 537 28.18 -24.68 19.81
C ARG A 537 27.91 -24.77 18.30
N LEU A 538 27.38 -23.71 17.68
CA LEU A 538 27.17 -23.65 16.25
C LEU A 538 28.49 -23.75 15.46
N HIS A 539 29.51 -23.04 15.94
CA HIS A 539 30.86 -23.10 15.37
C HIS A 539 31.50 -24.48 15.50
N ASP A 540 31.57 -24.98 16.74
CA ASP A 540 32.37 -26.18 17.08
C ASP A 540 31.71 -27.48 16.58
N GLU A 541 30.38 -27.60 16.69
CA GLU A 541 29.63 -28.81 16.36
C GLU A 541 29.07 -28.82 14.93
N ALA A 542 28.60 -27.67 14.43
CA ALA A 542 27.95 -27.57 13.14
C ALA A 542 28.76 -26.86 12.05
N GLY A 543 29.89 -26.20 12.40
CA GLY A 543 30.69 -25.42 11.46
C GLY A 543 29.97 -24.19 10.88
N ILE A 544 29.00 -23.66 11.63
CA ILE A 544 28.22 -22.47 11.22
C ILE A 544 28.83 -21.25 11.90
N ASP A 545 29.51 -20.40 11.10
CA ASP A 545 30.19 -19.19 11.57
C ASP A 545 29.39 -17.92 11.27
N ASN A 546 28.67 -17.90 10.14
CA ASN A 546 27.89 -16.73 9.70
C ASN A 546 26.56 -16.67 10.46
N VAL A 547 26.63 -16.25 11.73
CA VAL A 547 25.50 -16.15 12.64
C VAL A 547 25.32 -14.71 13.10
N SER A 548 24.10 -14.22 13.16
CA SER A 548 23.74 -12.92 13.72
C SER A 548 22.72 -13.07 14.84
N PHE A 549 22.96 -12.42 15.99
CA PHE A 549 22.05 -12.47 17.11
C PHE A 549 21.25 -11.18 17.29
N ILE A 550 19.91 -11.30 17.39
CA ILE A 550 19.01 -10.21 17.74
C ILE A 550 18.70 -10.32 19.24
N LEU A 551 19.04 -9.27 20.00
CA LEU A 551 18.90 -9.27 21.46
C LEU A 551 17.61 -8.59 21.89
N THR A 552 16.52 -9.34 22.03
CA THR A 552 15.21 -8.83 22.44
C THR A 552 15.00 -8.98 23.94
N GLY A 553 14.68 -7.88 24.65
CA GLY A 553 14.44 -7.91 26.09
C GLY A 553 15.69 -8.04 26.97
N PHE A 554 16.88 -7.71 26.47
CA PHE A 554 18.13 -7.70 27.24
C PHE A 554 18.31 -6.42 28.07
N ALA A 555 17.54 -5.41 27.81
CA ALA A 555 17.58 -4.14 28.51
C ALA A 555 16.18 -3.70 28.95
N ASN A 556 16.15 -2.72 29.86
CA ASN A 556 14.97 -1.95 30.22
C ASN A 556 13.79 -2.75 30.80
N GLY A 557 14.04 -3.95 31.36
CA GLY A 557 13.03 -4.76 32.08
C GLY A 557 12.50 -5.98 31.33
N GLY A 558 13.22 -6.42 30.30
CA GLY A 558 12.91 -7.67 29.60
C GLY A 558 11.83 -7.54 28.50
N ILE A 559 11.26 -8.67 28.09
CA ILE A 559 10.27 -8.73 26.99
C ILE A 559 8.86 -8.29 27.41
N MET A 560 8.61 -8.15 28.73
CA MET A 560 7.33 -7.70 29.28
C MET A 560 7.47 -6.40 30.03
N ARG A 561 6.50 -5.48 29.83
CA ARG A 561 6.49 -4.18 30.50
C ARG A 561 7.81 -3.41 30.31
N GLN A 562 8.46 -3.65 29.17
CA GLN A 562 9.72 -3.03 28.81
C GLN A 562 9.60 -1.50 28.87
N LYS A 563 10.58 -0.86 29.49
CA LYS A 563 10.68 0.59 29.47
C LYS A 563 11.16 1.06 28.11
N TYR A 564 10.58 2.16 27.65
CA TYR A 564 10.92 2.76 26.36
C TYR A 564 12.43 3.11 26.27
N PRO A 565 13.06 2.97 25.11
CA PRO A 565 14.53 3.12 24.95
C PRO A 565 15.07 4.55 25.06
N SER A 566 14.28 5.53 25.47
CA SER A 566 14.77 6.87 25.85
C SER A 566 15.80 6.86 27.01
N SER A 567 15.99 5.73 27.67
CA SER A 567 17.10 5.43 28.61
C SER A 567 17.53 3.99 28.43
N LEU A 568 18.79 3.65 28.74
CA LEU A 568 19.35 2.32 28.56
C LEU A 568 19.86 1.75 29.87
N LYS A 569 19.30 0.63 30.29
CA LYS A 569 19.73 -0.11 31.44
C LYS A 569 19.76 -1.60 31.12
N TRP A 570 20.94 -2.17 30.98
CA TRP A 570 21.14 -3.61 30.79
C TRP A 570 20.70 -4.40 32.03
N THR A 571 20.01 -5.49 31.83
CA THR A 571 19.43 -6.31 32.90
C THR A 571 20.53 -7.04 33.69
N SER A 572 20.58 -6.82 34.99
CA SER A 572 21.65 -7.38 35.84
C SER A 572 21.62 -8.90 35.91
N ALA A 573 20.41 -9.50 35.84
CA ALA A 573 20.24 -10.94 35.84
C ALA A 573 20.85 -11.65 34.62
N LEU A 574 21.09 -10.89 33.53
CA LEU A 574 21.70 -11.41 32.29
C LEU A 574 23.22 -11.21 32.24
N GLY A 575 23.86 -10.72 33.33
CA GLY A 575 25.27 -10.36 33.34
C GLY A 575 25.52 -8.84 33.36
N GLY A 576 24.50 -8.03 33.16
CA GLY A 576 24.56 -6.56 33.22
C GLY A 576 25.55 -5.96 32.22
N LYS A 577 26.19 -4.84 32.61
CA LYS A 577 27.16 -4.16 31.74
C LYS A 577 28.45 -4.96 31.49
N SER A 578 28.89 -5.76 32.46
CA SER A 578 30.10 -6.59 32.31
C SER A 578 29.88 -7.67 31.27
N GLY A 579 28.84 -8.49 31.47
CA GLY A 579 28.51 -9.57 30.53
C GLY A 579 28.26 -9.07 29.10
N LEU A 580 27.60 -7.91 28.97
CA LEU A 580 27.47 -7.31 27.67
C LEU A 580 28.83 -6.94 27.04
N LYS A 581 29.73 -6.33 27.82
CA LYS A 581 31.05 -5.94 27.29
C LYS A 581 31.85 -7.18 26.87
N ASP A 582 31.75 -8.25 27.63
CA ASP A 582 32.42 -9.53 27.33
C ASP A 582 31.83 -10.11 26.03
N LEU A 583 30.49 -10.10 25.86
CA LEU A 583 29.83 -10.53 24.63
C LEU A 583 30.23 -9.68 23.42
N VAL A 584 30.24 -8.34 23.51
CA VAL A 584 30.67 -7.48 22.39
C VAL A 584 32.11 -7.74 21.97
N THR A 585 33.01 -7.91 22.96
CA THR A 585 34.41 -8.26 22.70
C THR A 585 34.52 -9.64 22.02
N PHE A 586 33.76 -10.62 22.48
CA PHE A 586 33.69 -11.94 21.88
C PHE A 586 33.15 -11.92 20.45
N ALA A 587 32.09 -11.18 20.20
CA ALA A 587 31.51 -11.05 18.88
C ALA A 587 32.47 -10.39 17.86
N GLN A 588 33.18 -9.34 18.28
CA GLN A 588 34.23 -8.72 17.47
C GLN A 588 35.39 -9.66 17.15
N ALA A 589 35.81 -10.45 18.13
CA ALA A 589 36.90 -11.45 17.97
C ALA A 589 36.52 -12.58 16.99
N ASN A 590 35.25 -12.90 16.89
CA ASN A 590 34.71 -14.00 16.07
C ASN A 590 33.92 -13.49 14.82
N SER A 591 33.92 -12.17 14.58
CA SER A 591 33.35 -11.54 13.38
C SER A 591 31.86 -11.79 13.14
N PHE A 592 31.04 -11.82 14.21
CA PHE A 592 29.59 -11.90 14.07
C PHE A 592 28.87 -10.66 14.59
N ASP A 593 27.71 -10.37 14.03
CA ASP A 593 26.92 -9.19 14.36
C ASP A 593 25.95 -9.45 15.54
N ILE A 594 25.80 -8.41 16.36
CA ILE A 594 24.82 -8.36 17.44
C ILE A 594 23.89 -7.18 17.19
N TYR A 595 22.60 -7.41 17.17
CA TYR A 595 21.54 -6.43 16.96
C TYR A 595 20.71 -6.24 18.24
N PRO A 596 21.07 -5.34 19.17
CA PRO A 596 20.19 -5.00 20.30
C PRO A 596 18.87 -4.43 19.78
N ASN A 597 17.73 -5.06 20.16
CA ASN A 597 16.42 -4.72 19.65
C ASN A 597 15.67 -3.73 20.55
N PHE A 598 15.18 -2.63 19.96
CA PHE A 598 14.45 -1.57 20.64
C PHE A 598 13.16 -1.22 19.90
N ASP A 599 12.05 -1.24 20.62
CA ASP A 599 10.76 -0.81 20.09
C ASP A 599 10.62 0.72 20.20
N PHE A 600 10.69 1.43 19.06
CA PHE A 600 10.47 2.86 18.98
C PHE A 600 9.00 3.22 18.74
N LEU A 601 8.22 2.28 18.16
CA LEU A 601 6.84 2.55 17.81
C LEU A 601 5.91 2.43 19.01
N TYR A 602 6.15 1.47 19.93
CA TYR A 602 5.27 1.24 21.06
C TYR A 602 6.00 1.31 22.42
N SER A 603 5.33 1.91 23.40
CA SER A 603 5.77 1.93 24.78
C SER A 603 4.89 1.01 25.63
N GLN A 604 5.47 0.00 26.24
CA GLN A 604 4.77 -0.91 27.15
C GLN A 604 4.70 -0.36 28.59
N ASN A 605 5.53 0.61 28.94
CA ASN A 605 5.64 1.12 30.29
C ASN A 605 5.62 2.65 30.35
N ARG A 606 4.53 3.18 30.94
CA ARG A 606 4.35 4.62 31.10
C ARG A 606 5.45 5.32 31.95
N ASN A 607 6.08 4.57 32.87
CA ASN A 607 7.10 5.09 33.77
C ASN A 607 8.51 5.00 33.19
N SER A 608 8.67 5.12 31.87
CA SER A 608 9.97 5.16 31.21
C SER A 608 10.65 6.51 31.42
N SER A 609 11.93 6.50 31.79
CA SER A 609 12.72 7.72 32.02
C SER A 609 12.89 8.49 30.71
N GLY A 610 12.64 9.78 30.71
CA GLY A 610 12.77 10.62 29.51
C GLY A 610 11.58 10.55 28.53
N LEU A 611 10.55 9.73 28.84
CA LEU A 611 9.31 9.61 28.09
C LEU A 611 8.17 10.32 28.84
N SER A 612 7.34 11.05 28.12
CA SER A 612 6.12 11.68 28.63
C SER A 612 4.95 11.38 27.71
N TYR A 613 4.01 10.59 28.12
CA TYR A 613 2.83 10.28 27.30
C TYR A 613 2.04 11.53 26.88
N LYS A 614 2.06 12.59 27.73
CA LYS A 614 1.41 13.84 27.36
C LYS A 614 1.98 14.43 26.06
N HIS A 615 3.30 14.32 25.85
CA HIS A 615 4.01 14.96 24.75
C HIS A 615 4.47 13.97 23.66
N HIS A 616 4.65 12.68 24.01
CA HIS A 616 5.24 11.70 23.10
C HIS A 616 4.28 10.59 22.67
N ALA A 617 3.13 10.43 23.34
CA ALA A 617 2.17 9.39 22.92
C ALA A 617 1.24 9.92 21.82
N GLY A 618 1.10 9.15 20.74
CA GLY A 618 0.19 9.43 19.65
C GLY A 618 -1.28 9.40 20.09
N ARG A 619 -2.11 10.18 19.41
CA ARG A 619 -3.55 10.33 19.69
C ARG A 619 -4.40 9.76 18.57
N MET A 620 -5.45 9.06 18.96
CA MET A 620 -6.53 8.68 18.09
C MET A 620 -7.34 9.90 17.65
N ILE A 621 -8.17 9.75 16.64
CA ILE A 621 -9.04 10.82 16.14
C ILE A 621 -10.05 11.33 17.19
N ASP A 622 -10.30 10.57 18.25
CA ASP A 622 -11.12 10.97 19.41
C ASP A 622 -10.29 11.45 20.61
N ASN A 623 -9.01 11.75 20.37
CA ASN A 623 -8.03 12.25 21.35
C ASN A 623 -7.60 11.26 22.45
N ARG A 624 -7.99 9.97 22.38
CA ARG A 624 -7.44 8.92 23.24
C ARG A 624 -6.04 8.54 22.81
N TYR A 625 -5.27 7.89 23.68
CA TYR A 625 -3.96 7.33 23.28
C TYR A 625 -4.15 6.19 22.27
N ILE A 626 -3.32 6.18 21.23
CA ILE A 626 -3.23 5.06 20.31
C ILE A 626 -2.68 3.84 21.04
N THR A 627 -3.37 2.71 20.93
CA THR A 627 -2.92 1.45 21.52
C THR A 627 -2.85 0.36 20.46
N LYS A 628 -1.74 -0.39 20.44
CA LYS A 628 -1.64 -1.60 19.62
C LYS A 628 -2.62 -2.64 20.16
N ARG A 629 -3.46 -3.19 19.29
CA ARG A 629 -4.42 -4.23 19.64
C ARG A 629 -3.95 -5.55 19.06
N GLU A 630 -4.16 -6.63 19.79
CA GLU A 630 -3.84 -7.97 19.31
C GLU A 630 -4.87 -8.43 18.29
N TYR A 631 -4.38 -8.97 17.19
CA TYR A 631 -5.21 -9.62 16.18
C TYR A 631 -5.38 -11.09 16.56
N ASN A 632 -6.63 -11.57 16.53
CA ASN A 632 -6.94 -12.98 16.72
C ASN A 632 -7.23 -13.62 15.36
N PRO A 633 -6.34 -14.45 14.83
CA PRO A 633 -6.51 -15.06 13.51
C PRO A 633 -7.70 -16.03 13.45
N ALA A 634 -8.07 -16.67 14.56
CA ALA A 634 -9.19 -17.60 14.59
C ALA A 634 -10.55 -16.90 14.45
N THR A 635 -10.68 -15.67 14.94
CA THR A 635 -11.91 -14.86 14.84
C THR A 635 -11.82 -13.77 13.79
N GLN A 636 -10.65 -13.56 13.19
CA GLN A 636 -10.32 -12.48 12.25
C GLN A 636 -10.71 -11.09 12.79
N THR A 637 -10.52 -10.90 14.09
CA THR A 637 -10.85 -9.64 14.78
C THR A 637 -9.71 -9.17 15.67
N PHE A 638 -9.68 -7.85 15.92
CA PHE A 638 -8.77 -7.26 16.90
C PHE A 638 -9.38 -7.27 18.30
N SER A 639 -8.60 -7.69 19.30
CA SER A 639 -9.02 -7.65 20.68
C SER A 639 -9.21 -6.22 21.16
N MET A 640 -10.42 -5.89 21.68
CA MET A 640 -10.71 -4.58 22.24
C MET A 640 -10.19 -4.41 23.69
N SER A 641 -9.85 -5.51 24.35
CA SER A 641 -9.45 -5.54 25.78
C SER A 641 -7.93 -5.68 25.96
N ASN A 642 -7.23 -6.28 25.02
CA ASN A 642 -5.80 -6.52 25.11
C ASN A 642 -5.04 -5.46 24.33
N SER A 643 -4.17 -4.72 24.99
CA SER A 643 -3.28 -3.73 24.41
C SER A 643 -1.86 -4.06 24.79
N THR A 644 -0.99 -4.23 23.80
CA THR A 644 0.41 -4.57 23.98
C THR A 644 1.32 -3.34 24.09
N GLY A 645 0.79 -2.15 24.00
CA GLY A 645 1.55 -0.91 24.16
C GLY A 645 0.81 0.33 23.65
N VAL A 646 1.33 1.49 24.03
CA VAL A 646 0.86 2.81 23.56
C VAL A 646 1.79 3.28 22.46
N SER A 647 1.24 3.68 21.32
CA SER A 647 2.03 4.20 20.20
C SER A 647 2.68 5.54 20.58
N ILE A 648 3.93 5.68 20.21
CA ILE A 648 4.69 6.93 20.33
C ILE A 648 4.56 7.69 19.02
N THR A 649 4.35 9.00 19.10
CA THR A 649 4.28 9.85 17.89
C THR A 649 5.61 9.84 17.15
N ALA A 650 5.56 9.65 15.85
CA ALA A 650 6.76 9.60 15.02
C ALA A 650 7.58 10.91 15.11
N ALA A 651 6.93 12.04 15.31
CA ALA A 651 7.58 13.33 15.52
C ALA A 651 8.54 13.39 16.72
N ALA A 652 8.42 12.43 17.67
CA ALA A 652 9.30 12.35 18.83
C ALA A 652 10.50 11.39 18.64
N TYR A 653 10.56 10.61 17.55
CA TYR A 653 11.58 9.58 17.39
C TYR A 653 13.00 10.11 17.41
N ASP A 654 13.29 11.21 16.73
CA ASP A 654 14.64 11.78 16.67
C ASP A 654 15.12 12.29 18.05
N GLU A 655 14.23 12.95 18.81
CA GLU A 655 14.51 13.38 20.19
C GLU A 655 14.81 12.16 21.08
N LEU A 656 13.96 11.12 21.02
CA LEU A 656 14.08 9.94 21.87
C LEU A 656 15.28 9.09 21.47
N TYR A 657 15.59 8.96 20.18
CA TYR A 657 16.82 8.34 19.71
C TYR A 657 18.07 9.08 20.18
N SER A 658 18.05 10.43 20.16
CA SER A 658 19.16 11.22 20.70
C SER A 658 19.44 10.95 22.19
N LYS A 659 18.42 10.60 22.97
CA LYS A 659 18.57 10.19 24.38
C LYS A 659 19.16 8.78 24.50
N LEU A 660 18.74 7.83 23.66
CA LEU A 660 19.31 6.49 23.58
C LEU A 660 20.76 6.54 23.15
N LEU A 661 21.07 7.26 22.07
CA LEU A 661 22.39 7.32 21.44
C LEU A 661 23.48 7.81 22.40
N LYS A 662 23.19 8.75 23.30
CA LYS A 662 24.12 9.19 24.37
C LYS A 662 24.61 8.08 25.28
N GLN A 663 23.85 6.99 25.37
CA GLN A 663 24.19 5.84 26.20
C GLN A 663 24.65 4.66 25.36
N TYR A 664 24.03 4.45 24.19
CA TYR A 664 24.32 3.36 23.25
C TYR A 664 25.73 3.49 22.65
N SER A 665 26.15 4.67 22.26
CA SER A 665 27.48 4.96 21.70
C SER A 665 28.66 4.71 22.67
N LYS A 666 28.39 4.40 23.95
CA LYS A 666 29.42 3.98 24.91
C LYS A 666 29.80 2.52 24.78
N TYR A 667 29.04 1.77 24.03
CA TYR A 667 29.27 0.37 23.72
C TYR A 667 29.67 0.30 22.23
N GLU A 668 30.60 -0.54 21.90
CA GLU A 668 31.19 -0.64 20.56
C GLU A 668 30.31 -1.51 19.63
N PHE A 669 29.00 -1.25 19.61
CA PHE A 669 28.08 -1.92 18.68
C PHE A 669 28.28 -1.44 17.25
N THR A 670 28.14 -2.36 16.31
CA THR A 670 28.14 -2.07 14.85
C THR A 670 26.74 -2.00 14.26
N ALA A 671 25.73 -2.48 15.01
CA ALA A 671 24.37 -2.66 14.51
C ALA A 671 23.31 -2.31 15.56
N ILE A 672 22.10 -2.04 15.11
CA ILE A 672 20.91 -1.79 15.93
C ILE A 672 19.70 -2.45 15.28
N SER A 673 18.79 -2.99 16.08
CA SER A 673 17.50 -3.50 15.62
C SER A 673 16.37 -2.58 16.07
N VAL A 674 15.49 -2.23 15.12
CA VAL A 674 14.28 -1.41 15.32
C VAL A 674 13.11 -2.02 14.54
N MET A 675 12.88 -3.31 14.78
CA MET A 675 11.97 -4.17 14.01
C MET A 675 10.61 -3.52 13.74
N THR A 676 10.00 -2.91 14.75
CA THR A 676 8.65 -2.34 14.64
C THR A 676 8.53 -1.15 13.70
N LEU A 677 9.62 -0.43 13.41
CA LEU A 677 9.61 0.67 12.43
C LEU A 677 9.46 0.18 10.99
N GLY A 678 9.75 -1.10 10.72
CA GLY A 678 9.57 -1.73 9.42
C GLY A 678 8.15 -2.26 9.17
N THR A 679 7.30 -2.33 10.21
CA THR A 679 5.99 -2.99 10.11
C THR A 679 4.81 -2.07 10.42
N GLY A 680 5.00 -0.96 11.11
CA GLY A 680 3.89 -0.13 11.59
C GLY A 680 4.06 1.35 11.27
N LEU A 681 2.96 1.99 10.88
CA LEU A 681 2.91 3.41 10.60
C LEU A 681 1.55 3.97 11.02
N ASN A 682 1.52 4.83 12.04
CA ASN A 682 0.29 5.42 12.57
C ASN A 682 0.23 6.93 12.33
N SER A 683 -0.98 7.45 12.09
CA SER A 683 -1.27 8.87 12.23
C SER A 683 -1.18 9.31 13.70
N ASP A 684 -1.13 10.61 13.95
CA ASP A 684 -1.26 11.21 15.28
C ASP A 684 -2.23 12.39 15.20
N PHE A 685 -3.39 12.29 15.82
CA PHE A 685 -4.42 13.33 15.82
C PHE A 685 -4.38 14.20 17.09
N ASN A 686 -3.18 14.48 17.59
CA ASN A 686 -3.00 15.44 18.68
C ASN A 686 -3.49 16.83 18.25
N ASP A 687 -4.43 17.42 19.02
CA ASP A 687 -5.03 18.73 18.71
C ASP A 687 -4.00 19.85 18.50
N ASP A 688 -2.88 19.81 19.25
CA ASP A 688 -1.84 20.84 19.18
C ASP A 688 -0.99 20.72 17.89
N ALA A 689 -0.76 19.48 17.41
CA ALA A 689 0.06 19.19 16.23
C ALA A 689 -0.33 17.85 15.61
N PRO A 690 -1.41 17.81 14.80
CA PRO A 690 -1.83 16.59 14.13
C PRO A 690 -0.93 16.24 12.95
N TYR A 691 -0.62 14.97 12.82
CA TYR A 691 0.19 14.39 11.75
C TYR A 691 -0.57 13.25 11.07
N ASN A 692 -0.60 13.24 9.75
CA ASN A 692 -1.08 12.10 8.96
C ASN A 692 0.04 11.06 8.76
N ARG A 693 -0.27 9.95 8.12
CA ARG A 693 0.69 8.85 7.90
C ARG A 693 1.89 9.26 7.02
N GLU A 694 1.71 10.18 6.06
CA GLU A 694 2.84 10.72 5.28
C GLU A 694 3.82 11.52 6.17
N ASN A 695 3.30 12.32 7.08
CA ASN A 695 4.16 13.02 8.05
C ASN A 695 4.89 12.01 8.95
N SER A 696 4.18 10.98 9.44
CA SER A 696 4.78 9.93 10.27
C SER A 696 5.85 9.13 9.53
N LYS A 697 5.64 8.85 8.22
CA LYS A 697 6.63 8.24 7.33
C LYS A 697 7.89 9.10 7.27
N MET A 698 7.74 10.38 6.96
CA MET A 698 8.88 11.32 6.89
C MET A 698 9.70 11.36 8.19
N PHE A 699 9.05 11.41 9.37
CA PHE A 699 9.76 11.37 10.65
C PHE A 699 10.44 10.02 10.92
N THR A 700 9.84 8.93 10.46
CA THR A 700 10.44 7.59 10.56
C THR A 700 11.67 7.47 9.66
N GLU A 701 11.59 7.94 8.43
CA GLU A 701 12.72 7.99 7.49
C GLU A 701 13.88 8.81 8.06
N GLN A 702 13.60 10.00 8.62
CA GLN A 702 14.63 10.86 9.24
C GLN A 702 15.38 10.16 10.38
N VAL A 703 14.69 9.42 11.23
CA VAL A 703 15.36 8.70 12.32
C VAL A 703 16.12 7.48 11.82
N LEU A 704 15.59 6.76 10.83
CA LEU A 704 16.26 5.61 10.21
C LEU A 704 17.52 6.04 9.45
N GLU A 705 17.48 7.12 8.68
CA GLU A 705 18.65 7.71 8.01
C GLU A 705 19.75 8.01 9.01
N ARG A 706 19.38 8.60 10.14
CA ARG A 706 20.33 8.92 11.21
C ARG A 706 20.89 7.66 11.88
N MET A 707 20.08 6.61 12.08
CA MET A 707 20.55 5.34 12.59
C MET A 707 21.50 4.65 11.61
N ALA A 708 21.13 4.63 10.33
CA ALA A 708 21.92 4.01 9.27
C ALA A 708 23.25 4.70 9.00
N SER A 709 23.39 5.98 9.36
CA SER A 709 24.69 6.68 9.27
C SER A 709 25.76 6.14 10.22
N ASP A 710 25.34 5.54 11.34
CA ASP A 710 26.24 5.10 12.40
C ASP A 710 26.25 3.56 12.59
N TYR A 711 25.16 2.86 12.21
CA TYR A 711 24.94 1.46 12.52
C TYR A 711 24.32 0.69 11.34
N LYS A 712 24.58 -0.60 11.24
CA LYS A 712 23.76 -1.52 10.45
C LYS A 712 22.36 -1.55 11.07
N VAL A 713 21.33 -1.21 10.31
CA VAL A 713 19.93 -1.18 10.79
C VAL A 713 19.20 -2.45 10.39
N LEU A 714 18.59 -3.12 11.37
CA LEU A 714 17.71 -4.25 11.14
C LEU A 714 16.26 -3.84 11.40
N VAL A 715 15.39 -4.15 10.44
CA VAL A 715 13.93 -3.95 10.54
C VAL A 715 13.19 -5.27 10.28
N SER A 716 11.93 -5.37 10.71
CA SER A 716 11.04 -6.48 10.35
C SER A 716 10.10 -6.08 9.22
N GLY A 717 9.71 -7.03 8.39
CA GLY A 717 8.66 -6.93 7.38
C GLY A 717 8.97 -6.08 6.15
N GLY A 718 9.79 -5.03 6.24
CA GLY A 718 10.31 -4.31 5.09
C GLY A 718 9.31 -3.42 4.35
N ASN A 719 8.55 -2.56 5.06
CA ASN A 719 7.78 -1.49 4.39
C ASN A 719 8.71 -0.65 3.50
N SER A 720 8.31 -0.31 2.28
CA SER A 720 9.19 0.26 1.24
C SER A 720 9.96 1.51 1.68
N TYR A 721 9.40 2.37 2.53
CA TYR A 721 10.08 3.55 3.07
C TYR A 721 11.29 3.21 3.97
N THR A 722 11.44 1.95 4.40
CA THR A 722 12.59 1.52 5.21
C THR A 722 13.75 0.96 4.38
N LEU A 723 13.49 0.58 3.12
CA LEU A 723 14.47 -0.06 2.25
C LEU A 723 15.78 0.73 2.05
N PRO A 724 15.76 2.09 1.93
CA PRO A 724 17.00 2.87 1.80
C PRO A 724 17.93 2.76 3.01
N TYR A 725 17.39 2.47 4.20
CA TYR A 725 18.09 2.52 5.47
C TYR A 725 18.38 1.15 6.08
N ALA A 726 17.59 0.14 5.71
CA ALA A 726 17.73 -1.21 6.24
C ALA A 726 18.92 -1.93 5.61
N SER A 727 19.83 -2.42 6.46
CA SER A 727 20.90 -3.37 6.08
C SER A 727 20.38 -4.80 6.08
N VAL A 728 19.43 -5.11 6.97
CA VAL A 728 18.82 -6.44 7.14
C VAL A 728 17.32 -6.29 7.31
N ILE A 729 16.58 -7.17 6.67
CA ILE A 729 15.12 -7.27 6.79
C ILE A 729 14.78 -8.68 7.27
N VAL A 730 14.26 -8.83 8.49
CA VAL A 730 13.71 -10.09 8.97
C VAL A 730 12.20 -10.15 8.78
N GLU A 731 11.61 -11.35 8.77
CA GLU A 731 10.18 -11.56 8.54
C GLU A 731 9.68 -10.90 7.25
N LEU A 732 10.50 -10.95 6.18
CA LEU A 732 10.03 -10.57 4.86
C LEU A 732 8.91 -11.55 4.45
N PRO A 733 7.74 -11.08 3.99
CA PRO A 733 6.67 -12.01 3.63
C PRO A 733 7.09 -12.87 2.44
N THR A 734 6.96 -14.18 2.59
CA THR A 734 7.28 -15.19 1.57
C THR A 734 6.02 -15.77 0.92
N ASP A 735 4.84 -15.38 1.40
CA ASP A 735 3.54 -15.81 0.89
C ASP A 735 2.54 -14.65 0.92
N SER A 736 1.41 -14.80 0.23
CA SER A 736 0.31 -13.86 0.26
C SER A 736 -0.66 -14.14 1.42
N SER A 737 -1.71 -13.34 1.55
CA SER A 737 -2.80 -13.61 2.51
C SER A 737 -3.59 -14.87 2.22
N LEU A 738 -3.44 -15.49 1.08
CA LEU A 738 -4.17 -16.67 0.60
C LEU A 738 -5.70 -16.46 0.67
N LEU A 739 -6.15 -15.28 0.27
CA LEU A 739 -7.57 -14.93 0.21
C LEU A 739 -8.26 -15.73 -0.91
N LEU A 740 -9.56 -16.01 -0.72
CA LEU A 740 -10.38 -16.63 -1.77
C LEU A 740 -10.50 -15.79 -3.05
N ALA A 741 -10.17 -14.51 -2.99
CA ALA A 741 -10.14 -13.62 -4.15
C ALA A 741 -8.79 -13.68 -4.89
N GLY A 742 -7.71 -14.12 -4.23
CA GLY A 742 -6.41 -14.31 -4.85
C GLY A 742 -6.33 -15.70 -5.49
N SER A 743 -5.88 -15.75 -6.72
CA SER A 743 -5.68 -17.02 -7.43
C SER A 743 -4.39 -17.67 -6.99
N GLU A 744 -3.26 -16.91 -7.08
CA GLU A 744 -1.94 -17.42 -6.76
C GLU A 744 -1.12 -16.42 -5.95
N SER A 745 -0.23 -16.99 -5.12
CA SER A 745 0.83 -16.27 -4.42
C SER A 745 2.11 -16.33 -5.25
N VAL A 746 2.74 -15.17 -5.51
CA VAL A 746 3.95 -15.06 -6.31
C VAL A 746 5.09 -14.42 -5.51
N PRO A 747 6.36 -14.81 -5.72
CA PRO A 747 7.51 -14.31 -4.95
C PRO A 747 7.99 -12.93 -5.42
N PHE A 748 7.06 -11.98 -5.61
CA PHE A 748 7.37 -10.66 -6.18
C PHE A 748 8.39 -9.90 -5.32
N VAL A 749 8.22 -9.91 -3.99
CA VAL A 749 9.16 -9.22 -3.07
C VAL A 749 10.54 -9.85 -3.14
N GLY A 750 10.62 -11.18 -3.24
CA GLY A 750 11.87 -11.92 -3.46
C GLY A 750 12.55 -11.51 -4.77
N MET A 751 11.82 -11.49 -5.87
CA MET A 751 12.34 -11.05 -7.19
C MET A 751 12.85 -9.61 -7.18
N VAL A 752 12.27 -8.73 -6.38
CA VAL A 752 12.71 -7.33 -6.27
C VAL A 752 13.95 -7.17 -5.39
N LEU A 753 14.02 -7.86 -4.24
CA LEU A 753 15.00 -7.58 -3.19
C LEU A 753 16.18 -8.56 -3.15
N HIS A 754 16.01 -9.79 -3.66
CA HIS A 754 17.08 -10.77 -3.68
C HIS A 754 18.26 -10.31 -4.55
N GLY A 755 19.47 -10.49 -4.08
CA GLY A 755 20.68 -9.95 -4.70
C GLY A 755 21.10 -8.57 -4.21
N TYR A 756 20.18 -7.82 -3.55
CA TYR A 756 20.43 -6.45 -3.10
C TYR A 756 20.26 -6.24 -1.61
N LYS A 757 19.43 -7.03 -0.93
CA LYS A 757 19.16 -6.91 0.51
C LYS A 757 19.32 -8.25 1.21
N THR A 758 20.00 -8.25 2.36
CA THR A 758 19.99 -9.41 3.25
C THR A 758 18.59 -9.51 3.88
N ALA A 759 17.90 -10.60 3.60
CA ALA A 759 16.55 -10.80 4.11
C ALA A 759 16.35 -12.23 4.61
N THR A 760 15.44 -12.41 5.59
CA THR A 760 14.96 -13.72 6.03
C THR A 760 13.45 -13.80 5.87
N GLY A 761 12.94 -15.01 5.68
CA GLY A 761 11.51 -15.29 5.67
C GLY A 761 10.88 -15.31 7.07
N GLU A 762 9.82 -16.09 7.22
CA GLU A 762 9.14 -16.28 8.51
C GLU A 762 10.02 -17.01 9.52
N ILE A 763 9.58 -16.98 10.77
CA ILE A 763 10.29 -17.62 11.91
C ILE A 763 10.11 -19.14 11.80
N LEU A 764 11.16 -19.85 11.39
CA LEU A 764 11.09 -21.26 11.00
C LEU A 764 10.66 -22.19 12.14
N ASN A 765 11.12 -21.97 13.37
CA ASN A 765 10.74 -22.80 14.52
C ASN A 765 9.34 -22.50 15.09
N THR A 766 8.64 -21.52 14.56
CA THR A 766 7.23 -21.21 14.92
C THR A 766 6.30 -21.26 13.72
N ALA A 767 6.80 -21.63 12.56
CA ALA A 767 6.01 -21.82 11.36
C ALA A 767 4.95 -22.92 11.56
N GLY A 768 3.83 -22.78 10.88
CA GLY A 768 2.74 -23.77 10.93
C GLY A 768 3.11 -25.09 10.25
N ASP A 769 3.97 -25.02 9.25
CA ASP A 769 4.53 -26.12 8.48
C ASP A 769 5.96 -25.73 8.07
N THR A 770 6.96 -26.39 8.65
CA THR A 770 8.37 -26.04 8.47
C THR A 770 8.85 -26.36 7.04
N ASP A 771 8.44 -27.50 6.46
CA ASP A 771 8.84 -27.89 5.11
C ASP A 771 8.31 -26.88 4.09
N TYR A 772 7.06 -26.49 4.25
CA TYR A 772 6.45 -25.44 3.41
C TYR A 772 7.19 -24.11 3.56
N ALA A 773 7.52 -23.69 4.77
CA ALA A 773 8.25 -22.46 5.03
C ALA A 773 9.68 -22.47 4.44
N VAL A 774 10.37 -23.60 4.49
CA VAL A 774 11.69 -23.78 3.84
C VAL A 774 11.56 -23.66 2.31
N MET A 775 10.56 -24.34 1.72
CA MET A 775 10.32 -24.23 0.28
C MET A 775 10.01 -22.77 -0.13
N LYS A 776 9.20 -22.06 0.65
CA LYS A 776 8.92 -20.63 0.41
C LYS A 776 10.16 -19.75 0.60
N ALA A 777 11.06 -20.08 1.53
CA ALA A 777 12.34 -19.37 1.66
C ALA A 777 13.22 -19.55 0.41
N ILE A 778 13.28 -20.77 -0.15
CA ILE A 778 14.02 -21.08 -1.39
C ILE A 778 13.39 -20.37 -2.59
N GLU A 779 12.04 -20.37 -2.73
CA GLU A 779 11.32 -19.70 -3.81
C GLU A 779 11.58 -18.19 -3.82
N ASN A 780 11.63 -17.57 -2.62
CA ASN A 780 11.87 -16.13 -2.47
C ASN A 780 13.34 -15.73 -2.35
N GLY A 781 14.25 -16.69 -2.26
CA GLY A 781 15.69 -16.43 -2.10
C GLY A 781 16.05 -15.81 -0.76
N VAL A 782 15.35 -16.14 0.34
CA VAL A 782 15.56 -15.55 1.68
C VAL A 782 16.24 -16.52 2.65
N GLY A 783 16.98 -15.98 3.62
CA GLY A 783 17.75 -16.76 4.60
C GLY A 783 16.92 -17.29 5.77
N ALA A 784 17.62 -17.97 6.71
CA ALA A 784 17.03 -18.63 7.85
C ALA A 784 16.90 -17.71 9.08
N TYR A 785 15.75 -17.76 9.76
CA TYR A 785 15.44 -17.00 10.95
C TYR A 785 14.76 -17.86 12.02
N PHE A 786 15.32 -17.83 13.25
CA PHE A 786 14.79 -18.56 14.39
C PHE A 786 14.62 -17.65 15.60
N GLN A 787 13.62 -17.93 16.44
CA GLN A 787 13.43 -17.32 17.76
C GLN A 787 13.73 -18.35 18.84
N LEU A 788 14.81 -18.17 19.60
CA LEU A 788 15.31 -19.18 20.53
C LEU A 788 15.71 -18.57 21.89
N SER A 789 15.58 -19.34 22.93
CA SER A 789 16.06 -19.03 24.27
C SER A 789 16.94 -20.17 24.76
N TYR A 790 18.04 -19.85 25.46
CA TYR A 790 19.00 -20.84 25.92
C TYR A 790 18.57 -21.53 27.22
N GLN A 791 17.93 -20.74 28.12
CA GLN A 791 17.43 -21.26 29.40
C GLN A 791 16.02 -21.84 29.19
N ASN A 792 15.60 -22.67 30.16
CA ASN A 792 14.28 -23.28 30.09
C ASN A 792 13.14 -22.25 30.09
N VAL A 793 12.29 -22.35 29.11
CA VAL A 793 11.21 -21.36 28.81
C VAL A 793 9.82 -21.83 29.26
N HIS A 794 9.68 -22.94 29.98
CA HIS A 794 8.37 -23.53 30.33
C HIS A 794 7.46 -22.58 31.14
N HIS A 795 8.06 -21.64 31.91
CA HIS A 795 7.27 -20.62 32.63
C HIS A 795 6.53 -19.61 31.73
N LEU A 796 6.93 -19.46 30.45
CA LEU A 796 6.28 -18.55 29.54
C LEU A 796 4.83 -18.96 29.23
N LYS A 797 4.49 -20.24 29.34
CA LYS A 797 3.12 -20.75 29.18
C LYS A 797 2.14 -20.19 30.23
N ASP A 798 2.62 -19.72 31.37
CA ASP A 798 1.80 -19.16 32.44
C ASP A 798 1.28 -17.75 32.09
N TYR A 799 1.83 -17.13 31.05
CA TYR A 799 1.42 -15.83 30.54
C TYR A 799 0.74 -15.99 29.16
N VAL A 800 -0.55 -15.70 29.07
CA VAL A 800 -1.37 -15.93 27.86
C VAL A 800 -0.73 -15.30 26.60
N TYR A 801 -0.13 -14.12 26.75
CA TYR A 801 0.47 -13.38 25.62
C TYR A 801 1.95 -13.74 25.34
N LEU A 802 2.55 -14.63 26.11
CA LEU A 802 3.90 -15.21 25.89
C LEU A 802 3.85 -16.73 25.69
N SER A 803 2.66 -17.33 25.76
CA SER A 803 2.52 -18.78 25.70
C SER A 803 3.04 -19.39 24.39
N GLN A 804 3.06 -18.63 23.30
CA GLN A 804 3.63 -19.03 22.03
C GLN A 804 5.14 -19.30 22.11
N TYR A 805 5.85 -18.68 23.06
CA TYR A 805 7.32 -18.84 23.21
C TYR A 805 7.71 -19.97 24.14
N TYR A 806 6.76 -20.77 24.68
CA TYR A 806 7.13 -21.89 25.57
C TYR A 806 7.92 -23.03 24.89
N ALA A 807 7.88 -23.07 23.55
CA ALA A 807 8.54 -24.07 22.72
C ALA A 807 9.82 -23.57 22.01
N VAL A 808 10.39 -22.43 22.41
CA VAL A 808 11.55 -21.81 21.75
C VAL A 808 12.88 -22.20 22.43
N ASP A 809 12.99 -23.38 23.04
CA ASP A 809 14.18 -23.84 23.74
C ASP A 809 15.28 -24.26 22.73
N PHE A 810 16.45 -23.59 22.79
CA PHE A 810 17.59 -23.83 21.91
C PHE A 810 18.09 -25.29 21.96
N GLN A 811 18.05 -25.92 23.11
CA GLN A 811 18.56 -27.29 23.25
C GLN A 811 17.67 -28.29 22.50
N ASN A 812 16.38 -28.01 22.43
CA ASN A 812 15.43 -28.88 21.73
C ASN A 812 15.46 -28.65 20.22
N TRP A 813 15.72 -27.40 19.77
CA TRP A 813 15.69 -27.02 18.35
C TRP A 813 17.04 -27.14 17.65
N TYR A 814 18.15 -27.39 18.41
CA TYR A 814 19.50 -27.29 17.87
C TYR A 814 19.72 -28.17 16.61
N GLU A 815 19.38 -29.45 16.69
CA GLU A 815 19.61 -30.41 15.61
C GLU A 815 18.76 -30.02 14.38
N GLU A 816 17.47 -29.82 14.57
CA GLU A 816 16.53 -29.42 13.49
C GLU A 816 16.89 -28.05 12.88
N MET A 817 17.27 -27.09 13.69
CA MET A 817 17.72 -25.78 13.21
C MET A 817 18.97 -25.92 12.32
N VAL A 818 19.93 -26.76 12.69
CA VAL A 818 21.15 -27.00 11.89
C VAL A 818 20.79 -27.69 10.56
N GLU A 819 19.88 -28.66 10.57
CA GLU A 819 19.40 -29.33 9.37
C GLU A 819 18.72 -28.35 8.42
N ILE A 820 17.75 -27.57 8.91
CA ILE A 820 17.03 -26.57 8.12
C ILE A 820 17.98 -25.51 7.58
N TYR A 821 18.90 -24.99 8.41
CA TYR A 821 19.89 -24.02 7.94
C TYR A 821 20.75 -24.58 6.80
N ASN A 822 21.25 -25.80 6.95
CA ASN A 822 22.07 -26.45 5.94
C ASN A 822 21.29 -26.70 4.64
N GLU A 823 20.03 -27.09 4.74
CA GLU A 823 19.14 -27.24 3.60
C GLU A 823 19.02 -25.92 2.83
N ILE A 824 18.62 -24.82 3.48
CA ILE A 824 18.51 -23.51 2.85
C ILE A 824 19.88 -23.06 2.29
N ASN A 825 20.95 -23.19 3.06
CA ASN A 825 22.29 -22.76 2.66
C ASN A 825 22.83 -23.55 1.45
N ASN A 826 22.59 -24.86 1.36
CA ASN A 826 22.99 -25.68 0.21
C ASN A 826 22.23 -25.30 -1.07
N ASN A 827 21.03 -24.76 -0.93
CA ASN A 827 20.24 -24.32 -2.05
C ASN A 827 20.58 -22.91 -2.52
N ILE A 828 20.55 -21.93 -1.62
CA ILE A 828 20.68 -20.52 -1.98
C ILE A 828 21.97 -19.83 -1.49
N GLY A 829 22.82 -20.51 -0.74
CA GLY A 829 24.07 -19.92 -0.21
C GLY A 829 24.97 -19.33 -1.29
N SER A 830 25.10 -20.01 -2.43
CA SER A 830 25.87 -19.53 -3.60
C SER A 830 25.08 -18.58 -4.52
N LEU A 831 23.81 -18.32 -4.21
CA LEU A 831 22.94 -17.52 -5.06
C LEU A 831 22.64 -16.13 -4.48
N GLN A 832 23.20 -15.77 -3.32
CA GLN A 832 22.87 -14.55 -2.57
C GLN A 832 22.96 -13.24 -3.37
N ASN A 833 23.82 -13.19 -4.39
CA ASN A 833 23.97 -12.05 -5.31
C ASN A 833 23.57 -12.39 -6.74
N VAL A 834 22.84 -13.49 -6.96
CA VAL A 834 22.36 -13.92 -8.27
C VAL A 834 20.87 -13.64 -8.32
N LEU A 835 20.43 -12.76 -9.21
CA LEU A 835 19.03 -12.34 -9.31
C LEU A 835 18.09 -13.50 -9.67
N ILE A 836 16.91 -13.48 -9.15
CA ILE A 836 15.79 -14.29 -9.63
C ILE A 836 15.33 -13.65 -10.95
N THR A 837 15.44 -14.39 -12.05
CA THR A 837 15.18 -13.88 -13.42
C THR A 837 13.87 -14.38 -14.00
N ASN A 838 13.34 -15.48 -13.47
CA ASN A 838 12.05 -15.99 -13.88
C ASN A 838 11.31 -16.69 -12.72
N HIS A 839 10.01 -16.64 -12.78
CA HIS A 839 9.10 -17.44 -11.98
C HIS A 839 7.84 -17.74 -12.79
N GLU A 840 7.38 -18.99 -12.75
CA GLU A 840 6.16 -19.43 -13.42
C GLU A 840 5.57 -20.64 -12.72
N PHE A 841 4.30 -20.93 -12.96
CA PHE A 841 3.69 -22.19 -12.55
C PHE A 841 3.70 -23.18 -13.71
N LEU A 842 4.21 -24.39 -13.46
CA LEU A 842 4.26 -25.45 -14.44
C LEU A 842 3.02 -26.33 -14.36
N ALA A 843 2.55 -26.75 -15.52
CA ALA A 843 1.57 -27.83 -15.61
C ALA A 843 2.25 -29.16 -15.32
N GLY A 844 1.58 -30.01 -14.58
CA GLY A 844 2.05 -31.35 -14.25
C GLY A 844 0.92 -32.35 -14.18
N THR A 845 1.26 -33.59 -13.89
CA THR A 845 0.29 -34.64 -13.66
C THR A 845 0.47 -35.27 -12.29
N ARG A 846 -0.63 -35.58 -11.61
CA ARG A 846 -0.60 -36.28 -10.34
C ARG A 846 0.01 -37.66 -10.49
N ILE A 847 0.88 -38.06 -9.59
CA ILE A 847 1.37 -39.44 -9.46
C ILE A 847 0.31 -40.26 -8.71
N VAL A 848 -0.18 -41.31 -9.33
CA VAL A 848 -1.09 -42.26 -8.69
C VAL A 848 -0.23 -43.28 -7.95
N THR A 849 -0.49 -43.52 -6.69
CA THR A 849 0.26 -44.49 -5.85
C THR A 849 -0.17 -45.95 -6.17
N GLU A 850 0.66 -46.94 -5.82
CA GLU A 850 0.33 -48.36 -5.98
C GLU A 850 -0.94 -48.73 -5.18
N GLU A 851 -1.12 -48.16 -3.98
CA GLU A 851 -2.32 -48.37 -3.15
C GLU A 851 -3.59 -47.82 -3.82
N GLU A 852 -3.49 -46.69 -4.48
CA GLU A 852 -4.60 -46.08 -5.24
C GLU A 852 -4.94 -46.89 -6.49
N LEU A 853 -3.94 -47.43 -7.18
CA LEU A 853 -4.12 -48.31 -8.31
C LEU A 853 -4.80 -49.61 -7.86
N GLU A 854 -4.41 -50.21 -6.75
CA GLU A 854 -5.05 -51.38 -6.15
C GLU A 854 -6.49 -51.07 -5.71
N ALA A 855 -6.75 -49.83 -5.28
CA ALA A 855 -8.11 -49.36 -4.97
C ALA A 855 -8.96 -49.04 -6.22
N GLY A 856 -8.40 -49.17 -7.43
CA GLY A 856 -9.08 -48.90 -8.69
C GLY A 856 -9.12 -47.42 -9.09
N ILE A 857 -8.22 -46.59 -8.51
CA ILE A 857 -8.04 -45.20 -8.87
C ILE A 857 -6.89 -45.13 -9.90
N ASP A 858 -7.22 -45.04 -11.18
CA ASP A 858 -6.28 -45.06 -12.30
C ASP A 858 -6.35 -43.79 -13.18
N TYR A 859 -7.10 -42.78 -12.75
CA TYR A 859 -7.26 -41.56 -13.54
C TYR A 859 -6.10 -40.59 -13.32
N VAL A 860 -5.59 -40.08 -14.44
CA VAL A 860 -4.58 -39.00 -14.46
C VAL A 860 -5.30 -37.66 -14.26
N THR A 861 -4.87 -36.90 -13.30
CA THR A 861 -5.37 -35.53 -13.05
C THR A 861 -4.28 -34.53 -13.39
N GLU A 862 -4.59 -33.58 -14.24
CA GLU A 862 -3.74 -32.44 -14.49
C GLU A 862 -3.69 -31.58 -13.23
N VAL A 863 -2.53 -31.06 -12.92
CA VAL A 863 -2.26 -30.20 -11.75
C VAL A 863 -1.65 -28.93 -12.28
N ASP A 864 -2.35 -27.83 -12.03
CA ASP A 864 -1.91 -26.50 -12.34
C ASP A 864 -1.68 -25.74 -11.02
N ASN A 865 -0.93 -24.65 -11.04
CA ASN A 865 -0.86 -23.61 -10.00
C ASN A 865 -0.21 -24.02 -8.66
N ARG A 866 0.26 -25.26 -8.51
CA ARG A 866 0.92 -25.77 -7.30
C ARG A 866 2.32 -26.29 -7.54
N ILE A 867 2.83 -26.06 -8.72
CA ILE A 867 4.16 -26.49 -9.13
C ILE A 867 4.91 -25.21 -9.56
N ALA A 868 5.65 -24.62 -8.64
CA ALA A 868 6.40 -23.40 -8.95
C ALA A 868 7.76 -23.72 -9.58
N HIS A 869 8.15 -22.96 -10.58
CA HIS A 869 9.47 -22.97 -11.17
C HIS A 869 10.13 -21.59 -10.96
N VAL A 870 11.30 -21.59 -10.38
CA VAL A 870 12.09 -20.37 -10.11
C VAL A 870 13.43 -20.49 -10.83
N GLU A 871 13.83 -19.48 -11.59
CA GLU A 871 15.11 -19.45 -12.31
C GLU A 871 15.97 -18.28 -11.86
N TYR A 872 17.27 -18.57 -11.67
CA TYR A 872 18.30 -17.60 -11.31
C TYR A 872 19.21 -17.29 -12.50
N GLY A 873 19.75 -16.09 -12.53
CA GLY A 873 20.55 -15.59 -13.66
C GLY A 873 21.86 -16.35 -13.97
N ASN A 874 22.25 -17.34 -13.16
CA ASN A 874 23.38 -18.23 -13.38
C ASN A 874 22.96 -19.62 -13.87
N ASN A 875 21.76 -19.77 -14.45
CA ASN A 875 21.17 -21.02 -14.92
C ASN A 875 20.94 -22.07 -13.81
N THR A 876 20.75 -21.62 -12.58
CA THR A 876 20.22 -22.45 -11.50
C THR A 876 18.72 -22.28 -11.44
N SER A 877 17.98 -23.38 -11.36
CA SER A 877 16.53 -23.33 -11.18
C SER A 877 16.03 -24.32 -10.14
N PHE A 878 14.85 -24.05 -9.63
CA PHE A 878 14.14 -24.95 -8.71
C PHE A 878 12.74 -25.24 -9.26
N ILE A 879 12.28 -26.48 -9.11
CA ILE A 879 10.90 -26.86 -9.33
C ILE A 879 10.36 -27.36 -8.01
N LEU A 880 9.33 -26.68 -7.46
CA LEU A 880 8.79 -26.90 -6.12
C LEU A 880 7.34 -27.41 -6.24
N ASN A 881 7.07 -28.55 -5.63
CA ASN A 881 5.74 -29.13 -5.57
C ASN A 881 5.08 -28.80 -4.24
N TYR A 882 4.16 -27.85 -4.23
CA TYR A 882 3.39 -27.45 -3.04
C TYR A 882 2.14 -28.30 -2.76
N ASN A 883 1.96 -29.41 -3.44
CA ASN A 883 0.87 -30.31 -3.13
C ASN A 883 1.17 -31.10 -1.84
N TYR A 884 0.24 -31.09 -0.89
CA TYR A 884 0.36 -31.77 0.41
C TYR A 884 0.14 -33.28 0.36
N ASN A 885 -0.61 -33.78 -0.62
CA ASN A 885 -1.17 -35.12 -0.56
C ASN A 885 -0.69 -36.04 -1.69
N PHE A 886 0.07 -35.52 -2.64
CA PHE A 886 0.50 -36.32 -3.79
C PHE A 886 1.74 -35.73 -4.47
N GLY A 887 2.54 -36.62 -5.03
CA GLY A 887 3.63 -36.25 -5.93
C GLY A 887 3.12 -35.87 -7.32
N VAL A 888 3.96 -35.19 -8.08
CA VAL A 888 3.67 -34.73 -9.43
C VAL A 888 4.75 -35.16 -10.41
N LYS A 889 4.36 -35.37 -11.66
CA LYS A 889 5.25 -35.50 -12.81
C LYS A 889 5.21 -34.23 -13.61
N VAL A 890 6.38 -33.69 -13.94
CA VAL A 890 6.57 -32.46 -14.69
C VAL A 890 7.50 -32.74 -15.88
N GLU A 891 7.18 -32.20 -17.03
CA GLU A 891 8.10 -32.18 -18.17
C GLU A 891 8.89 -30.86 -18.17
N TYR A 892 10.22 -30.96 -18.06
CA TYR A 892 11.10 -29.81 -18.06
C TYR A 892 12.35 -30.10 -18.90
N LYS A 893 12.61 -29.29 -19.95
CA LYS A 893 13.76 -29.41 -20.87
C LYS A 893 13.98 -30.86 -21.40
N GLY A 894 12.91 -31.55 -21.71
CA GLY A 894 12.92 -32.94 -22.22
C GLY A 894 13.16 -34.01 -21.16
N MET A 895 13.19 -33.66 -19.89
CA MET A 895 13.19 -34.54 -18.72
C MET A 895 11.77 -34.70 -18.19
N GLU A 896 11.36 -35.95 -17.89
CA GLU A 896 10.20 -36.23 -17.05
C GLU A 896 10.69 -36.32 -15.59
N ILE A 897 10.30 -35.39 -14.77
CA ILE A 897 10.73 -35.30 -13.35
C ILE A 897 9.55 -35.66 -12.46
N SER A 898 9.74 -36.66 -11.59
CA SER A 898 8.75 -37.01 -10.55
C SER A 898 9.19 -36.44 -9.24
N ILE A 899 8.39 -35.53 -8.69
CA ILE A 899 8.65 -34.80 -7.44
C ILE A 899 7.58 -35.21 -6.40
N PRO A 900 7.96 -35.75 -5.24
CA PRO A 900 7.03 -36.07 -4.16
C PRO A 900 6.22 -34.86 -3.67
N GLU A 901 5.21 -35.13 -2.83
CA GLU A 901 4.46 -34.10 -2.11
C GLU A 901 5.39 -33.27 -1.19
N LEU A 902 5.13 -31.94 -1.10
CA LEU A 902 5.96 -30.99 -0.34
C LEU A 902 7.47 -31.28 -0.52
N CYS A 903 7.92 -31.23 -1.76
CA CYS A 903 9.30 -31.49 -2.11
C CYS A 903 9.72 -30.64 -3.30
N TYR A 904 11.01 -30.50 -3.53
CA TYR A 904 11.53 -29.72 -4.64
C TYR A 904 12.79 -30.33 -5.23
N VAL A 905 13.14 -29.89 -6.41
CA VAL A 905 14.36 -30.31 -7.11
C VAL A 905 15.16 -29.08 -7.51
N LYS A 906 16.48 -29.11 -7.28
CA LYS A 906 17.43 -28.09 -7.80
C LYS A 906 18.06 -28.59 -9.08
N ILE A 907 18.10 -27.73 -10.10
CA ILE A 907 18.65 -28.00 -11.42
C ILE A 907 19.71 -26.96 -11.72
N VAL A 908 20.92 -27.38 -12.10
CA VAL A 908 22.01 -26.49 -12.46
C VAL A 908 22.49 -26.84 -13.87
N GLU A 909 22.53 -25.86 -14.76
CA GLU A 909 23.01 -26.03 -16.12
C GLU A 909 24.42 -25.39 -16.26
N ASP A 910 25.45 -26.22 -16.07
CA ASP A 910 26.86 -25.83 -16.26
C ASP A 910 27.61 -26.96 -16.96
N ASN A 911 27.88 -26.82 -18.25
CA ASN A 911 28.52 -27.86 -19.09
C ASN A 911 27.82 -29.24 -19.02
N GLY A 912 26.52 -29.27 -18.76
CA GLY A 912 25.66 -30.40 -18.53
C GLY A 912 24.49 -30.03 -17.69
N ILE A 913 23.53 -30.95 -17.49
CA ILE A 913 22.42 -30.78 -16.55
C ILE A 913 22.68 -31.61 -15.31
N TYR A 914 22.74 -30.97 -14.17
CA TYR A 914 22.87 -31.55 -12.85
C TYR A 914 21.56 -31.40 -12.09
N VAL A 915 21.04 -32.50 -11.56
CA VAL A 915 19.81 -32.53 -10.77
C VAL A 915 20.14 -32.94 -9.36
N SER A 916 19.74 -32.13 -8.39
CA SER A 916 20.01 -32.35 -6.97
C SER A 916 18.72 -32.47 -6.18
N ASN A 917 18.75 -33.34 -5.17
CA ASN A 917 17.68 -33.51 -4.19
C ASN A 917 18.17 -33.07 -2.81
N PHE A 918 17.79 -31.85 -2.39
CA PHE A 918 18.10 -31.35 -1.06
C PHE A 918 16.83 -31.20 -0.20
N GLY A 919 15.64 -31.62 -0.72
CA GLY A 919 14.35 -31.52 -0.08
C GLY A 919 13.95 -32.76 0.73
N GLY A 920 14.56 -32.94 1.90
CA GLY A 920 14.20 -34.03 2.83
C GLY A 920 14.56 -35.46 2.36
N ASP A 921 13.99 -36.46 3.02
CA ASP A 921 14.34 -37.89 2.81
C ASP A 921 13.64 -38.56 1.62
N LYS A 922 12.87 -37.80 0.82
CA LYS A 922 12.07 -38.32 -0.28
C LYS A 922 12.92 -38.51 -1.54
N LEU A 923 12.57 -39.55 -2.36
CA LEU A 923 13.27 -39.85 -3.60
C LEU A 923 12.69 -39.05 -4.77
N ILE A 924 13.57 -38.41 -5.55
CA ILE A 924 13.23 -37.80 -6.84
C ILE A 924 13.62 -38.75 -7.96
N THR A 925 12.76 -38.84 -8.98
CA THR A 925 13.03 -39.65 -10.17
C THR A 925 13.07 -38.78 -11.40
N VAL A 926 14.12 -38.88 -12.21
CA VAL A 926 14.28 -38.19 -13.48
C VAL A 926 14.39 -39.22 -14.60
N ARG A 927 13.55 -39.10 -15.62
CA ARG A 927 13.63 -39.91 -16.84
C ARG A 927 14.07 -39.05 -18.02
N TYR A 928 15.19 -39.42 -18.62
CA TYR A 928 15.75 -38.72 -19.76
C TYR A 928 16.29 -39.69 -20.79
N ASN A 929 15.90 -39.54 -22.04
CA ASN A 929 16.33 -40.40 -23.18
C ASN A 929 16.22 -41.90 -22.88
N GLY A 930 15.15 -42.33 -22.20
CA GLY A 930 14.91 -43.73 -21.85
C GLY A 930 15.66 -44.25 -20.64
N THR A 931 16.53 -43.48 -20.05
CA THR A 931 17.26 -43.77 -18.79
C THR A 931 16.50 -43.18 -17.61
N THR A 932 16.37 -43.92 -16.54
CA THR A 932 15.76 -43.46 -15.29
C THR A 932 16.84 -43.29 -14.22
N TYR A 933 16.91 -42.11 -13.61
CA TYR A 933 17.79 -41.75 -12.50
C TYR A 933 16.93 -41.61 -11.25
N THR A 934 17.34 -42.24 -10.16
CA THR A 934 16.72 -42.05 -8.84
C THR A 934 17.71 -41.32 -7.97
N ILE A 935 17.30 -40.21 -7.36
CA ILE A 935 18.16 -39.25 -6.66
C ILE A 935 17.70 -39.24 -5.20
N GLY A 936 18.56 -39.70 -4.31
CA GLY A 936 18.30 -39.71 -2.87
C GLY A 936 18.58 -38.36 -2.21
N ALA A 937 18.25 -38.25 -0.94
CA ALA A 937 18.49 -37.08 -0.13
C ALA A 937 19.98 -36.66 -0.14
N GLY A 938 20.28 -35.41 -0.42
CA GLY A 938 21.62 -34.86 -0.51
C GLY A 938 22.44 -35.25 -1.74
N GLU A 939 21.86 -36.02 -2.67
CA GLU A 939 22.55 -36.48 -3.88
C GLU A 939 22.39 -35.51 -5.05
N THR A 940 23.43 -35.45 -5.88
CA THR A 940 23.44 -34.72 -7.15
C THR A 940 23.82 -35.70 -8.26
N VAL A 941 23.04 -35.75 -9.34
CA VAL A 941 23.26 -36.64 -10.48
C VAL A 941 23.41 -35.77 -11.75
N GLN A 942 24.46 -36.06 -12.53
CA GLN A 942 24.57 -35.49 -13.87
C GLN A 942 23.72 -36.29 -14.86
N ILE A 943 22.77 -35.64 -15.52
CA ILE A 943 21.83 -36.27 -16.44
C ILE A 943 22.43 -36.40 -17.85
N TYR A 944 23.17 -35.37 -18.31
CA TYR A 944 23.95 -35.41 -19.59
C TYR A 944 25.05 -34.37 -19.61
#